data_8bc0fb429daab6bba58f1b901cdb0630
#
_entry.id   8bc0fb429daab6bba58f1b901cdb0630
#
_cell.length_a   1.000
_cell.length_b   1.000
_cell.length_c   1.000
_cell.angle_alpha   90.00
_cell.angle_beta   90.00
_cell.angle_gamma   90.00
#
_symmetry.space_group_name_H-M   'P 1'
#
loop_
_entity.id
_entity.type
_entity.pdbx_description
1 polymer ?
#
loop_
_entity_poly.entity_id
_entity_poly.type
_entity_poly.pdbx_seq_one_letter_code
_entity_poly.pdbx_strand_id
1 'polypeptide(L)'
;MAFGIFLEDEALYNQAVHFYYNGHDNGTIKNYIGENGQCQESGRDQDHVMFGLGNLAEACETAYNQGDEKMYAALDNRLLTGYEYTAKYNLGESVPFTTWTDISGRYCNWQIISDKLRGVFRPIYEIVYNHYVTRKGLDMPYTRRVLSKMSVEGASKWCDGPGYGTLFFRTDMDDDYIRYADPFVGTSDNGHTFPGACVPFGFIQASPETGNDEWKYCSGYNFADDSLIGFAQTHLSGTGCPDLGDVLLLPFSGEVKDGVYRSKFDKKSEKASPGYYAVRLTDAAVDVELTSTQRTSFHRYVYHSTAPAHLLVDLQNGIVWDKERLKTHVLSAEMDMPDNHTITGHQVVENWVKRQYYYVISFDKPYVVREVLSSAGGEKAKRLILDFDLAEGDTLQVKIALSSVCLEGAKAALAKENPGWDFDKIRMEACRQWNNLFDRVKVTGSDEQKKNFYTSLYHLFIQPNDMADTDGRYRGADDKVYTSKTGSYYSTLSLWDTYRATHPLYTILSPERVDGMIQSMLEHYRTMGYLPIWALWGKEAHCMIGNHAIPVIVDAYLKGFRGFDVEEAYAAIRGSSTVSHQHSDWEVYDRYGYYPFDIIPKESVSRTLESTYDDYCVARMAKSLGKEKDYAYFSRRASYYKNLLDPSTTMMRGKDSKGKWRTPFNTFLLSHAATSGGDYTEGNAWQYTWHVQHDVEGLIDLFGGKEKFANKLDSLFFLESSAENTGFTQDVTGLIGQYAHGNEPSHHVAYLYNYAGQPYKTQQLIREIFDRFYLPKPDGLCGNDDCGQMSAWYIFSAMGFYPVNPIGGEYILGAPQVEEVTISLPNDKTFTMQAKGLSHENKYVKSVTWNGKPVENFRIHHSEIMKGGELVFVMTDKY
;
A
#
# COMPACT_ATOMS: atom_id res chain seq x y z
N MET A 1 7.50 -47.89 -7.34
CA MET A 1 8.07 -47.52 -6.02
C MET A 1 7.07 -47.79 -4.90
N ALA A 2 5.90 -47.20 -4.86
CA ALA A 2 4.90 -47.36 -3.79
C ALA A 2 4.54 -48.83 -3.49
N PHE A 3 4.34 -49.69 -4.52
CA PHE A 3 4.11 -51.12 -4.33
C PHE A 3 5.31 -51.85 -3.71
N GLY A 4 6.55 -51.51 -4.12
CA GLY A 4 7.74 -52.08 -3.50
C GLY A 4 7.85 -51.78 -2.02
N ILE A 5 7.55 -50.53 -1.64
CA ILE A 5 7.49 -50.07 -0.22
C ILE A 5 6.40 -50.82 0.54
N PHE A 6 5.18 -50.84 0.00
CA PHE A 6 4.02 -51.47 0.66
C PHE A 6 4.21 -52.99 0.85
N LEU A 7 4.90 -53.66 -0.09
CA LEU A 7 5.16 -55.11 -0.05
C LEU A 7 6.49 -55.48 0.63
N GLU A 8 7.26 -54.46 1.08
CA GLU A 8 8.61 -54.62 1.60
C GLU A 8 9.55 -55.34 0.57
N ASP A 9 9.29 -55.10 -0.72
CA ASP A 9 10.06 -55.68 -1.85
C ASP A 9 11.08 -54.64 -2.36
N GLU A 10 12.30 -54.73 -1.85
CA GLU A 10 13.42 -53.87 -2.25
C GLU A 10 13.78 -54.01 -3.74
N ALA A 11 13.66 -55.21 -4.31
CA ALA A 11 13.97 -55.43 -5.72
C ALA A 11 13.00 -54.67 -6.64
N LEU A 12 11.71 -54.74 -6.32
CA LEU A 12 10.66 -54.00 -7.04
C LEU A 12 10.83 -52.48 -6.87
N TYR A 13 11.21 -52.00 -5.68
CA TYR A 13 11.53 -50.57 -5.46
C TYR A 13 12.74 -50.14 -6.30
N ASN A 14 13.86 -50.89 -6.25
CA ASN A 14 15.08 -50.57 -6.97
C ASN A 14 14.91 -50.66 -8.50
N GLN A 15 14.02 -51.51 -8.99
CA GLN A 15 13.65 -51.56 -10.41
C GLN A 15 13.02 -50.21 -10.84
N ALA A 16 12.15 -49.64 -10.06
CA ALA A 16 11.53 -48.37 -10.36
C ALA A 16 12.53 -47.20 -10.30
N VAL A 17 13.43 -47.17 -9.31
CA VAL A 17 14.54 -46.21 -9.24
C VAL A 17 15.44 -46.32 -10.46
N HIS A 18 15.80 -47.53 -10.86
CA HIS A 18 16.59 -47.78 -12.07
C HIS A 18 15.89 -47.27 -13.31
N PHE A 19 14.58 -47.44 -13.42
CA PHE A 19 13.78 -46.98 -14.55
C PHE A 19 13.76 -45.43 -14.64
N TYR A 20 13.68 -44.71 -13.51
CA TYR A 20 13.78 -43.27 -13.47
C TYR A 20 15.07 -42.73 -14.11
N TYR A 21 16.21 -43.37 -13.89
CA TYR A 21 17.50 -42.97 -14.45
C TYR A 21 17.78 -43.53 -15.84
N ASN A 22 17.41 -44.78 -16.12
CA ASN A 22 17.89 -45.55 -17.25
C ASN A 22 16.78 -46.21 -18.08
N GLY A 23 15.50 -45.95 -17.75
CA GLY A 23 14.36 -46.50 -18.47
C GLY A 23 14.30 -46.04 -19.93
N HIS A 24 13.42 -46.66 -20.68
CA HIS A 24 13.09 -46.25 -22.05
C HIS A 24 11.94 -45.24 -22.04
N ASP A 25 11.81 -44.48 -23.10
CA ASP A 25 10.72 -43.50 -23.32
C ASP A 25 10.62 -42.42 -22.24
N ASN A 26 9.44 -41.92 -22.01
CA ASN A 26 9.12 -40.76 -21.14
C ASN A 26 9.24 -41.05 -19.63
N GLY A 27 9.43 -42.28 -19.23
CA GLY A 27 9.57 -42.66 -17.83
C GLY A 27 10.92 -42.28 -17.22
N THR A 28 11.88 -41.86 -18.03
CA THR A 28 13.21 -41.44 -17.55
C THR A 28 13.36 -39.92 -17.62
N ILE A 29 13.94 -39.34 -16.58
CA ILE A 29 14.12 -37.88 -16.46
C ILE A 29 14.89 -37.30 -17.66
N LYS A 30 15.94 -37.93 -18.14
CA LYS A 30 16.75 -37.40 -19.25
C LYS A 30 16.02 -37.40 -20.60
N ASN A 31 15.04 -38.30 -20.79
CA ASN A 31 14.26 -38.35 -22.02
C ASN A 31 13.03 -37.46 -21.93
N TYR A 32 12.52 -37.19 -20.73
CA TYR A 32 11.35 -36.34 -20.55
C TYR A 32 11.68 -34.86 -20.52
N ILE A 33 12.80 -34.44 -19.89
CA ILE A 33 13.21 -33.05 -19.74
C ILE A 33 14.55 -32.80 -20.41
N GLY A 34 14.59 -31.93 -21.42
CA GLY A 34 15.81 -31.49 -22.10
C GLY A 34 16.66 -30.56 -21.19
N GLU A 35 17.89 -30.28 -21.65
CA GLU A 35 18.86 -29.48 -20.88
C GLU A 35 18.37 -28.06 -20.61
N ASN A 36 17.57 -27.52 -21.50
CA ASN A 36 16.95 -26.19 -21.37
C ASN A 36 15.63 -26.20 -20.58
N GLY A 37 15.21 -27.35 -20.04
CA GLY A 37 13.94 -27.50 -19.31
C GLY A 37 12.72 -27.84 -20.17
N GLN A 38 12.85 -27.82 -21.51
CA GLN A 38 11.76 -28.21 -22.39
C GLN A 38 11.39 -29.68 -22.17
N CYS A 39 10.11 -29.93 -21.86
CA CYS A 39 9.59 -31.27 -21.74
C CYS A 39 9.21 -31.83 -23.11
N GLN A 40 9.33 -33.17 -23.26
CA GLN A 40 9.01 -33.85 -24.50
C GLN A 40 7.58 -33.55 -25.00
N GLU A 41 6.62 -33.46 -24.12
CA GLU A 41 5.22 -33.17 -24.45
C GLU A 41 4.92 -31.67 -24.73
N SER A 42 5.94 -30.77 -24.68
CA SER A 42 5.73 -29.31 -24.83
C SER A 42 5.08 -28.91 -26.16
N GLY A 43 5.26 -29.69 -27.21
CA GLY A 43 4.58 -29.45 -28.50
C GLY A 43 3.20 -30.09 -28.60
N ARG A 44 2.80 -30.96 -27.66
CA ARG A 44 1.49 -31.62 -27.64
C ARG A 44 0.41 -30.77 -26.96
N ASP A 45 0.54 -30.53 -25.69
CA ASP A 45 -0.28 -29.59 -24.87
C ASP A 45 0.34 -29.42 -23.48
N GLN A 46 -0.08 -28.35 -22.76
CA GLN A 46 0.50 -28.01 -21.46
C GLN A 46 -0.01 -28.91 -20.33
N ASP A 47 -1.14 -29.56 -20.48
CA ASP A 47 -1.69 -30.48 -19.49
C ASP A 47 -0.84 -31.76 -19.37
N HIS A 48 -0.44 -32.37 -20.53
CA HIS A 48 0.44 -33.53 -20.52
C HIS A 48 1.86 -33.21 -20.05
N VAL A 49 2.35 -31.98 -20.32
CA VAL A 49 3.64 -31.51 -19.75
C VAL A 49 3.57 -31.54 -18.23
N MET A 50 2.57 -30.91 -17.65
CA MET A 50 2.42 -30.85 -16.20
C MET A 50 2.14 -32.23 -15.58
N PHE A 51 1.39 -33.10 -16.29
CA PHE A 51 1.17 -34.49 -15.88
C PHE A 51 2.49 -35.26 -15.72
N GLY A 52 3.37 -35.21 -16.72
CA GLY A 52 4.66 -35.89 -16.65
C GLY A 52 5.58 -35.30 -15.57
N LEU A 53 5.63 -33.99 -15.42
CA LEU A 53 6.40 -33.34 -14.35
C LEU A 53 5.89 -33.72 -12.95
N GLY A 54 4.58 -33.76 -12.73
CA GLY A 54 3.98 -34.23 -11.48
C GLY A 54 4.37 -35.66 -11.12
N ASN A 55 4.28 -36.57 -12.06
CA ASN A 55 4.67 -37.98 -11.84
C ASN A 55 6.17 -38.14 -11.48
N LEU A 56 7.05 -37.37 -12.12
CA LEU A 56 8.48 -37.38 -11.78
C LEU A 56 8.71 -36.78 -10.37
N ALA A 57 8.00 -35.74 -10.00
CA ALA A 57 8.09 -35.14 -8.67
C ALA A 57 7.60 -36.11 -7.57
N GLU A 58 6.47 -36.78 -7.79
CA GLU A 58 5.94 -37.78 -6.84
C GLU A 58 6.91 -39.00 -6.69
N ALA A 59 7.56 -39.40 -7.77
CA ALA A 59 8.58 -40.44 -7.68
C ALA A 59 9.78 -39.98 -6.85
N CYS A 60 10.23 -38.73 -7.04
CA CYS A 60 11.32 -38.15 -6.26
C CYS A 60 10.97 -38.02 -4.77
N GLU A 61 9.76 -37.58 -4.45
CA GLU A 61 9.29 -37.42 -3.07
C GLU A 61 9.12 -38.79 -2.39
N THR A 62 8.64 -39.78 -3.14
CA THR A 62 8.56 -41.16 -2.64
C THR A 62 9.95 -41.71 -2.27
N ALA A 63 10.97 -41.45 -3.09
CA ALA A 63 12.35 -41.83 -2.76
C ALA A 63 12.92 -41.04 -1.59
N TYR A 64 12.66 -39.73 -1.55
CA TYR A 64 13.08 -38.85 -0.46
C TYR A 64 12.56 -39.35 0.90
N ASN A 65 11.31 -39.75 0.96
CA ASN A 65 10.67 -40.30 2.17
C ASN A 65 11.28 -41.68 2.57
N GLN A 66 12.02 -42.34 1.68
CA GLN A 66 12.80 -43.54 1.98
C GLN A 66 14.30 -43.26 2.26
N GLY A 67 14.66 -41.94 2.36
CA GLY A 67 16.02 -41.50 2.64
C GLY A 67 16.92 -41.33 1.38
N ASP A 68 16.37 -41.42 0.17
CA ASP A 68 17.13 -41.20 -1.09
C ASP A 68 16.81 -39.82 -1.70
N GLU A 69 17.71 -38.86 -1.47
CA GLU A 69 17.62 -37.51 -2.05
C GLU A 69 18.13 -37.40 -3.49
N LYS A 70 18.82 -38.45 -4.01
CA LYS A 70 19.54 -38.36 -5.27
C LYS A 70 18.63 -38.18 -6.48
N MET A 71 17.39 -38.67 -6.39
CA MET A 71 16.45 -38.54 -7.51
C MET A 71 16.12 -37.09 -7.82
N TYR A 72 15.89 -36.26 -6.83
CA TYR A 72 15.68 -34.81 -7.03
C TYR A 72 16.91 -34.12 -7.64
N ALA A 73 18.12 -34.49 -7.21
CA ALA A 73 19.37 -33.91 -7.69
C ALA A 73 19.83 -34.45 -9.09
N ALA A 74 19.07 -35.37 -9.68
CA ALA A 74 19.44 -36.01 -10.93
C ALA A 74 19.71 -34.99 -12.05
N LEU A 75 20.83 -35.23 -12.82
CA LEU A 75 21.20 -34.37 -13.95
C LEU A 75 21.26 -32.89 -13.61
N ASP A 76 21.86 -32.56 -12.48
CA ASP A 76 22.00 -31.17 -11.97
C ASP A 76 20.65 -30.48 -11.80
N ASN A 77 19.77 -31.08 -10.99
CA ASN A 77 18.41 -30.59 -10.71
C ASN A 77 17.54 -30.40 -11.97
N ARG A 78 17.63 -31.34 -12.92
CA ARG A 78 16.88 -31.26 -14.19
C ARG A 78 15.38 -31.11 -14.00
N LEU A 79 14.83 -31.69 -12.94
CA LEU A 79 13.40 -31.53 -12.61
C LEU A 79 13.04 -30.09 -12.31
N LEU A 80 13.84 -29.35 -11.52
CA LEU A 80 13.70 -27.93 -11.27
C LEU A 80 13.65 -27.13 -12.58
N THR A 81 14.62 -27.39 -13.48
CA THR A 81 14.70 -26.68 -14.76
C THR A 81 13.45 -26.93 -15.62
N GLY A 82 12.88 -28.15 -15.58
CA GLY A 82 11.64 -28.50 -16.28
C GLY A 82 10.42 -27.75 -15.72
N TYR A 83 10.33 -27.63 -14.40
CA TYR A 83 9.27 -26.86 -13.74
C TYR A 83 9.35 -25.37 -14.06
N GLU A 84 10.54 -24.78 -13.97
CA GLU A 84 10.74 -23.35 -14.25
C GLU A 84 10.46 -22.99 -15.72
N TYR A 85 10.89 -23.81 -16.67
CA TYR A 85 10.58 -23.64 -18.09
C TYR A 85 9.06 -23.69 -18.33
N THR A 86 8.39 -24.71 -17.77
CA THR A 86 6.95 -24.92 -17.94
C THR A 86 6.15 -23.81 -17.25
N ALA A 87 6.53 -23.45 -16.03
CA ALA A 87 5.90 -22.36 -15.28
C ALA A 87 6.03 -21.03 -16.05
N LYS A 88 7.21 -20.69 -16.55
CA LYS A 88 7.46 -19.48 -17.34
C LYS A 88 6.53 -19.40 -18.54
N TYR A 89 6.43 -20.47 -19.33
CA TYR A 89 5.57 -20.51 -20.51
C TYR A 89 4.09 -20.36 -20.14
N ASN A 90 3.63 -21.07 -19.12
CA ASN A 90 2.24 -21.03 -18.68
C ASN A 90 1.85 -19.72 -17.96
N LEU A 91 2.82 -18.92 -17.52
CA LEU A 91 2.62 -17.55 -17.04
C LEU A 91 2.46 -16.51 -18.15
N GLY A 92 2.57 -16.92 -19.42
CA GLY A 92 2.41 -16.05 -20.58
C GLY A 92 3.71 -15.61 -21.24
N GLU A 93 4.87 -15.98 -20.70
CA GLU A 93 6.18 -15.61 -21.23
C GLU A 93 6.65 -16.54 -22.36
N SER A 94 7.58 -16.05 -23.19
CA SER A 94 8.18 -16.85 -24.25
C SER A 94 9.34 -17.69 -23.71
N VAL A 95 9.46 -18.89 -24.23
CA VAL A 95 10.57 -19.82 -23.93
C VAL A 95 11.18 -20.36 -25.23
N PRO A 96 12.46 -20.73 -25.25
CA PRO A 96 13.08 -21.39 -26.41
C PRO A 96 12.40 -22.75 -26.67
N PHE A 97 12.13 -23.08 -27.94
CA PHE A 97 11.57 -24.35 -28.32
C PHE A 97 12.37 -24.98 -29.45
N THR A 98 12.63 -26.26 -29.34
CA THR A 98 13.26 -27.08 -30.39
C THR A 98 12.37 -28.26 -30.70
N THR A 99 12.34 -28.68 -31.98
CA THR A 99 11.59 -29.87 -32.38
C THR A 99 12.12 -31.07 -31.62
N TRP A 100 11.21 -31.77 -30.93
CA TRP A 100 11.57 -32.99 -30.18
C TRP A 100 11.20 -34.24 -30.98
N THR A 101 12.06 -35.23 -30.98
CA THR A 101 11.80 -36.55 -31.56
C THR A 101 11.94 -37.58 -30.46
N ASP A 102 10.86 -38.24 -30.08
CA ASP A 102 10.92 -39.32 -29.12
C ASP A 102 11.36 -40.64 -29.77
N ILE A 103 11.80 -41.61 -28.95
CA ILE A 103 12.28 -42.88 -29.38
C ILE A 103 11.17 -43.71 -30.06
N SER A 104 9.90 -43.54 -29.62
CA SER A 104 8.77 -44.26 -30.19
C SER A 104 8.32 -43.70 -31.53
N GLY A 105 8.72 -42.48 -31.90
CA GLY A 105 8.24 -41.75 -33.07
C GLY A 105 6.76 -41.42 -33.05
N ARG A 106 6.08 -41.60 -31.91
CA ARG A 106 4.64 -41.45 -31.77
C ARG A 106 4.23 -40.02 -31.44
N TYR A 107 5.04 -39.31 -30.64
CA TYR A 107 4.84 -37.97 -30.16
C TYR A 107 6.03 -37.06 -30.49
N CYS A 108 6.21 -36.84 -31.78
CA CYS A 108 7.40 -36.14 -32.27
C CYS A 108 7.08 -35.19 -33.41
N ASN A 109 8.11 -34.43 -33.82
CA ASN A 109 8.07 -33.50 -34.97
C ASN A 109 7.14 -32.27 -34.81
N TRP A 110 6.72 -31.91 -33.60
CA TRP A 110 6.08 -30.63 -33.40
C TRP A 110 7.06 -29.50 -33.67
N GLN A 111 6.64 -28.52 -34.47
CA GLN A 111 7.48 -27.40 -34.90
C GLN A 111 7.38 -26.17 -33.99
N ILE A 112 6.37 -26.13 -33.13
CA ILE A 112 6.12 -25.06 -32.17
C ILE A 112 5.67 -25.62 -30.84
N ILE A 113 5.93 -24.85 -29.77
CA ILE A 113 5.35 -25.16 -28.46
C ILE A 113 3.84 -24.99 -28.51
N SER A 114 3.10 -25.91 -27.89
CA SER A 114 1.64 -25.89 -27.91
C SER A 114 1.10 -24.88 -26.90
N ASP A 115 0.14 -24.05 -27.33
CA ASP A 115 -0.64 -23.13 -26.47
C ASP A 115 -1.92 -23.79 -25.91
N LYS A 116 -2.21 -25.03 -26.29
CA LYS A 116 -3.36 -25.76 -25.78
C LYS A 116 -3.25 -25.98 -24.27
N LEU A 117 -4.28 -25.51 -23.53
CA LEU A 117 -4.34 -25.50 -22.06
C LEU A 117 -3.24 -24.68 -21.39
N ARG A 118 -2.65 -23.71 -22.10
CA ARG A 118 -1.70 -22.76 -21.54
C ARG A 118 -2.35 -21.92 -20.44
N GLY A 119 -1.71 -21.83 -19.27
CA GLY A 119 -2.20 -21.08 -18.11
C GLY A 119 -3.25 -21.82 -17.29
N VAL A 120 -3.58 -23.09 -17.62
CA VAL A 120 -4.42 -23.97 -16.79
C VAL A 120 -3.50 -24.85 -15.95
N PHE A 121 -3.32 -24.49 -14.68
CA PHE A 121 -2.37 -25.14 -13.78
C PHE A 121 -2.94 -26.41 -13.16
N ARG A 122 -2.10 -27.46 -13.05
CA ARG A 122 -2.33 -28.66 -12.25
C ARG A 122 -1.76 -28.47 -10.83
N PRO A 123 -2.28 -29.15 -9.80
CA PRO A 123 -1.78 -29.05 -8.41
C PRO A 123 -0.52 -29.94 -8.24
N ILE A 124 0.63 -29.50 -8.77
CA ILE A 124 1.88 -30.25 -8.80
C ILE A 124 3.11 -29.42 -8.37
N TYR A 125 2.93 -28.16 -8.03
CA TYR A 125 4.06 -27.22 -7.86
C TYR A 125 4.57 -27.17 -6.41
N GLU A 126 3.69 -27.33 -5.40
CA GLU A 126 4.09 -27.27 -3.98
C GLU A 126 5.14 -28.34 -3.62
N ILE A 127 5.00 -29.55 -4.15
CA ILE A 127 5.90 -30.67 -3.86
C ILE A 127 7.35 -30.36 -4.25
N VAL A 128 7.58 -29.76 -5.41
CA VAL A 128 8.93 -29.40 -5.88
C VAL A 128 9.43 -28.12 -5.25
N TYR A 129 8.52 -27.18 -5.02
CA TYR A 129 8.84 -25.92 -4.35
C TYR A 129 9.34 -26.18 -2.92
N ASN A 130 8.63 -27.02 -2.17
CA ASN A 130 9.07 -27.45 -0.85
C ASN A 130 10.47 -28.10 -0.90
N HIS A 131 10.74 -29.02 -1.85
CA HIS A 131 12.05 -29.65 -1.91
C HIS A 131 13.16 -28.66 -2.30
N TYR A 132 13.01 -27.98 -3.43
CA TYR A 132 14.12 -27.17 -3.97
C TYR A 132 14.29 -25.86 -3.23
N VAL A 133 13.21 -25.16 -2.89
CA VAL A 133 13.30 -23.87 -2.20
C VAL A 133 13.41 -24.06 -0.70
N THR A 134 12.44 -24.72 -0.06
CA THR A 134 12.40 -24.79 1.40
C THR A 134 13.50 -25.69 1.99
N ARG A 135 13.72 -26.90 1.42
CA ARG A 135 14.70 -27.84 1.96
C ARG A 135 16.13 -27.59 1.45
N LYS A 136 16.31 -27.05 0.24
CA LYS A 136 17.62 -26.91 -0.41
C LYS A 136 18.08 -25.47 -0.62
N GLY A 137 17.23 -24.47 -0.41
CA GLY A 137 17.57 -23.06 -0.57
C GLY A 137 17.84 -22.63 -2.03
N LEU A 138 17.35 -23.40 -3.02
CA LEU A 138 17.45 -23.07 -4.44
C LEU A 138 16.30 -22.13 -4.83
N ASP A 139 16.46 -21.33 -5.89
CA ASP A 139 15.43 -20.42 -6.34
C ASP A 139 14.56 -21.01 -7.46
N MET A 140 13.22 -20.81 -7.35
CA MET A 140 12.22 -21.20 -8.35
C MET A 140 11.24 -20.06 -8.62
N PRO A 141 11.68 -18.95 -9.23
CA PRO A 141 10.89 -17.73 -9.34
C PRO A 141 9.60 -17.89 -10.16
N TYR A 142 9.60 -18.69 -11.22
CA TYR A 142 8.41 -18.90 -12.03
C TYR A 142 7.43 -19.86 -11.35
N THR A 143 7.91 -20.91 -10.71
CA THR A 143 7.09 -21.81 -9.89
C THR A 143 6.42 -21.04 -8.75
N ARG A 144 7.15 -20.15 -8.06
CA ARG A 144 6.60 -19.24 -7.03
C ARG A 144 5.46 -18.40 -7.57
N ARG A 145 5.61 -17.80 -8.76
CA ARG A 145 4.56 -17.02 -9.42
C ARG A 145 3.34 -17.85 -9.81
N VAL A 146 3.52 -19.12 -10.17
CA VAL A 146 2.41 -20.06 -10.40
C VAL A 146 1.67 -20.34 -9.10
N LEU A 147 2.37 -20.68 -8.03
CA LEU A 147 1.79 -20.92 -6.71
C LEU A 147 1.01 -19.69 -6.21
N SER A 148 1.54 -18.49 -6.47
CA SER A 148 0.85 -17.23 -6.18
C SER A 148 -0.49 -17.08 -6.93
N LYS A 149 -0.58 -17.59 -8.17
CA LYS A 149 -1.81 -17.55 -8.96
C LYS A 149 -2.81 -18.66 -8.59
N MET A 150 -2.32 -19.78 -8.13
CA MET A 150 -3.14 -20.97 -7.87
C MET A 150 -3.92 -20.89 -6.56
N SER A 151 -3.56 -19.99 -5.65
CA SER A 151 -4.07 -19.89 -4.30
C SER A 151 -3.84 -21.12 -3.41
N VAL A 152 -4.47 -22.20 -3.65
CA VAL A 152 -4.31 -23.48 -2.93
C VAL A 152 -4.25 -24.62 -3.93
N GLU A 153 -3.26 -25.45 -3.82
CA GLU A 153 -3.27 -26.75 -4.49
C GLU A 153 -4.21 -27.71 -3.76
N GLY A 154 -5.47 -27.72 -4.19
CA GLY A 154 -6.48 -28.62 -3.69
C GLY A 154 -6.44 -30.01 -4.34
N ALA A 155 -7.58 -30.70 -4.35
CA ALA A 155 -7.70 -32.00 -5.03
C ALA A 155 -7.37 -31.89 -6.52
N SER A 156 -6.65 -32.88 -7.05
CA SER A 156 -6.51 -33.01 -8.48
C SER A 156 -7.88 -33.31 -9.12
N LYS A 157 -8.19 -32.66 -10.23
CA LYS A 157 -9.38 -32.97 -11.03
C LYS A 157 -9.24 -34.24 -11.85
N TRP A 158 -8.03 -34.78 -11.94
CA TRP A 158 -7.66 -35.95 -12.72
C TRP A 158 -7.28 -37.08 -11.78
N CYS A 159 -7.57 -38.31 -12.17
CA CYS A 159 -7.30 -39.53 -11.35
C CYS A 159 -5.80 -39.88 -11.24
N ASP A 160 -4.92 -39.06 -11.73
CA ASP A 160 -3.51 -39.33 -11.99
C ASP A 160 -2.54 -38.70 -10.98
N GLY A 161 -3.06 -38.08 -9.91
CA GLY A 161 -2.29 -37.56 -8.79
C GLY A 161 -3.22 -37.15 -7.65
N PRO A 162 -2.78 -37.21 -6.39
CA PRO A 162 -3.64 -36.88 -5.24
C PRO A 162 -3.99 -35.40 -5.14
N GLY A 163 -3.12 -34.52 -5.64
CA GLY A 163 -3.19 -33.09 -5.36
C GLY A 163 -2.90 -32.77 -3.89
N TYR A 164 -3.61 -31.79 -3.32
CA TYR A 164 -3.46 -31.34 -1.92
C TYR A 164 -2.03 -30.90 -1.56
N GLY A 165 -1.27 -30.40 -2.54
CA GLY A 165 0.12 -30.01 -2.35
C GLY A 165 0.32 -29.00 -1.23
N THR A 166 -0.56 -28.00 -1.13
CA THR A 166 -0.53 -27.02 -0.04
C THR A 166 -0.68 -27.65 1.34
N LEU A 167 -1.51 -28.70 1.47
CA LEU A 167 -1.71 -29.39 2.74
C LEU A 167 -0.51 -30.27 3.12
N PHE A 168 0.10 -30.95 2.14
CA PHE A 168 1.12 -31.98 2.41
C PHE A 168 2.56 -31.45 2.35
N PHE A 169 2.81 -30.42 1.56
CA PHE A 169 4.17 -29.97 1.24
C PHE A 169 4.48 -28.55 1.63
N ARG A 170 3.45 -27.68 1.81
CA ARG A 170 3.72 -26.33 2.29
C ARG A 170 4.14 -26.41 3.76
N THR A 171 5.40 -26.17 4.02
CA THR A 171 5.88 -25.84 5.37
C THR A 171 5.71 -24.34 5.59
N ASP A 172 5.54 -23.92 6.85
CA ASP A 172 5.56 -22.51 7.21
C ASP A 172 6.88 -21.93 6.71
N MET A 173 6.79 -21.15 5.63
CA MET A 173 7.98 -20.74 4.89
C MET A 173 8.74 -19.72 5.72
N ASP A 174 10.05 -19.91 5.86
CA ASP A 174 10.95 -18.89 6.39
C ASP A 174 10.86 -17.56 5.61
N ASP A 175 10.33 -17.61 4.38
CA ASP A 175 10.03 -16.47 3.51
C ASP A 175 8.62 -15.89 3.70
N ASP A 176 7.91 -16.17 4.78
CA ASP A 176 6.64 -15.51 5.09
C ASP A 176 6.90 -14.14 5.74
N TYR A 177 7.05 -13.12 4.89
CA TYR A 177 7.33 -11.73 5.31
C TYR A 177 6.16 -11.08 6.03
N ILE A 178 4.96 -11.64 5.89
CA ILE A 178 3.73 -11.15 6.54
C ILE A 178 3.87 -11.13 8.06
N ARG A 179 4.66 -12.06 8.64
CA ARG A 179 4.93 -12.17 10.08
C ARG A 179 5.64 -10.95 10.66
N TYR A 180 6.34 -10.19 9.83
CA TYR A 180 7.03 -8.98 10.26
C TYR A 180 6.15 -7.74 10.22
N ALA A 181 5.09 -7.73 9.42
CA ALA A 181 4.17 -6.60 9.36
C ALA A 181 3.20 -6.64 10.56
N ASP A 182 3.21 -5.58 11.35
CA ASP A 182 2.36 -5.44 12.53
C ASP A 182 1.35 -4.29 12.34
N PRO A 183 0.09 -4.62 12.01
CA PRO A 183 -0.95 -3.60 11.81
C PRO A 183 -1.29 -2.76 13.04
N PHE A 184 -0.78 -3.12 14.23
CA PHE A 184 -0.97 -2.29 15.43
C PHE A 184 -0.03 -1.09 15.50
N VAL A 185 1.06 -1.04 14.76
CA VAL A 185 1.96 0.11 14.73
C VAL A 185 1.23 1.34 14.19
N GLY A 186 1.29 2.46 14.91
CA GLY A 186 0.61 3.70 14.55
C GLY A 186 -0.87 3.76 14.96
N THR A 187 -1.40 2.75 15.64
CA THR A 187 -2.82 2.73 16.10
C THR A 187 -3.06 3.46 17.43
N SER A 188 -2.03 4.11 17.96
CA SER A 188 -2.10 4.93 19.17
C SER A 188 -1.49 6.31 18.89
N ASP A 189 -1.77 7.26 19.76
CA ASP A 189 -1.33 8.65 19.66
C ASP A 189 -1.69 9.28 18.30
N ASN A 190 -0.70 9.66 17.49
CA ASN A 190 -0.88 10.46 16.28
C ASN A 190 -0.81 9.66 14.97
N GLY A 191 -0.59 8.35 15.02
CA GLY A 191 -0.35 7.58 13.78
C GLY A 191 -1.61 7.35 12.93
N HIS A 192 -2.78 7.28 13.56
CA HIS A 192 -4.12 7.11 12.95
C HIS A 192 -4.22 5.95 11.94
N THR A 193 -3.45 4.87 12.15
CA THR A 193 -3.61 3.62 11.40
C THR A 193 -4.67 2.73 12.05
N PHE A 194 -5.09 1.67 11.37
CA PHE A 194 -6.08 0.71 11.87
C PHE A 194 -5.56 -0.74 11.80
N PRO A 195 -5.96 -1.64 12.72
CA PRO A 195 -5.46 -3.01 12.76
C PRO A 195 -6.27 -4.01 11.93
N GLY A 196 -7.32 -3.57 11.25
CA GLY A 196 -8.31 -4.42 10.59
C GLY A 196 -7.81 -5.09 9.32
N ALA A 197 -8.63 -5.99 8.80
CA ALA A 197 -8.33 -6.78 7.60
C ALA A 197 -8.59 -5.98 6.32
N CYS A 198 -7.57 -5.88 5.47
CA CYS A 198 -7.66 -5.35 4.11
C CYS A 198 -6.72 -6.11 3.17
N VAL A 199 -6.90 -5.95 1.86
CA VAL A 199 -5.93 -6.41 0.85
C VAL A 199 -5.24 -5.20 0.21
N PRO A 200 -4.09 -5.35 -0.47
CA PRO A 200 -3.41 -4.22 -1.09
C PRO A 200 -4.33 -3.40 -2.00
N PHE A 201 -4.39 -2.08 -1.73
CA PHE A 201 -5.26 -1.13 -2.43
C PHE A 201 -6.75 -1.49 -2.41
N GLY A 202 -7.20 -2.29 -1.43
CA GLY A 202 -8.58 -2.77 -1.33
C GLY A 202 -9.58 -1.64 -1.10
N PHE A 203 -10.79 -1.82 -1.63
CA PHE A 203 -11.90 -0.90 -1.36
C PHE A 203 -12.48 -1.10 0.03
N ILE A 204 -12.30 -2.28 0.61
CA ILE A 204 -12.76 -2.68 1.95
C ILE A 204 -11.60 -2.70 2.95
N GLN A 205 -11.86 -2.13 4.14
CA GLN A 205 -11.01 -2.19 5.33
C GLN A 205 -11.89 -2.59 6.51
N ALA A 206 -12.06 -3.91 6.74
CA ALA A 206 -12.88 -4.42 7.83
C ALA A 206 -12.11 -4.30 9.15
N SER A 207 -12.50 -3.37 10.02
CA SER A 207 -11.73 -3.04 11.23
C SER A 207 -12.61 -2.85 12.45
N PRO A 208 -12.11 -3.15 13.67
CA PRO A 208 -12.77 -2.75 14.89
C PRO A 208 -12.79 -1.22 15.02
N GLU A 209 -13.87 -0.68 15.58
CA GLU A 209 -13.96 0.68 16.04
C GLU A 209 -14.06 0.73 17.56
N THR A 210 -13.13 1.43 18.22
CA THR A 210 -13.15 1.68 19.66
C THR A 210 -13.84 2.98 20.00
N GLY A 211 -13.99 3.87 19.01
CA GLY A 211 -14.74 5.12 19.06
C GLY A 211 -14.87 5.72 17.67
N ASN A 212 -15.68 6.78 17.53
CA ASN A 212 -16.01 7.33 16.22
C ASN A 212 -16.33 8.85 16.21
N ASP A 213 -16.06 9.58 17.29
CA ASP A 213 -16.51 10.97 17.43
C ASP A 213 -15.47 11.92 18.07
N GLU A 214 -14.20 11.54 18.01
CA GLU A 214 -13.06 12.37 18.46
C GLU A 214 -11.88 12.22 17.48
N TRP A 215 -10.98 13.20 17.45
CA TRP A 215 -9.80 13.19 16.57
C TRP A 215 -8.94 11.93 16.68
N LYS A 216 -8.74 11.41 17.89
CA LYS A 216 -7.98 10.16 18.11
C LYS A 216 -8.60 8.91 17.45
N TYR A 217 -9.83 9.04 16.93
CA TYR A 217 -10.56 7.97 16.23
C TYR A 217 -10.69 8.25 14.72
N CYS A 218 -9.82 9.05 14.11
CA CYS A 218 -9.86 9.27 12.65
C CYS A 218 -9.83 7.97 11.82
N SER A 219 -9.23 6.91 12.35
CA SER A 219 -9.26 5.56 11.76
C SER A 219 -10.21 4.58 12.50
N GLY A 220 -11.07 5.07 13.40
CA GLY A 220 -12.03 4.27 14.17
C GLY A 220 -11.46 3.52 15.37
N TYR A 221 -10.15 3.29 15.42
CA TYR A 221 -9.51 2.47 16.45
C TYR A 221 -8.41 3.23 17.21
N ASN A 222 -8.34 2.98 18.52
CA ASN A 222 -7.21 3.39 19.35
C ASN A 222 -6.76 2.23 20.24
N PHE A 223 -5.47 1.88 20.19
CA PHE A 223 -4.91 0.74 20.91
C PHE A 223 -5.02 0.85 22.42
N ALA A 224 -5.11 2.05 22.99
CA ALA A 224 -5.22 2.24 24.44
C ALA A 224 -6.59 1.86 25.01
N ASP A 225 -7.63 1.69 24.18
CA ASP A 225 -8.97 1.39 24.61
C ASP A 225 -9.16 -0.11 24.95
N ASP A 226 -10.10 -0.42 25.84
CA ASP A 226 -10.45 -1.76 26.31
C ASP A 226 -11.85 -2.23 25.90
N SER A 227 -12.55 -1.41 25.11
CA SER A 227 -13.89 -1.70 24.62
C SER A 227 -14.08 -1.14 23.22
N LEU A 228 -14.92 -1.81 22.43
CA LEU A 228 -15.24 -1.43 21.05
C LEU A 228 -16.73 -1.28 20.83
N ILE A 229 -17.12 -0.52 19.82
CA ILE A 229 -18.51 -0.28 19.41
C ILE A 229 -18.97 -1.23 18.32
N GLY A 230 -18.04 -1.86 17.59
CA GLY A 230 -18.31 -2.82 16.53
C GLY A 230 -17.20 -2.91 15.52
N PHE A 231 -17.54 -3.46 14.35
CA PHE A 231 -16.63 -3.70 13.24
C PHE A 231 -17.24 -3.09 11.97
N ALA A 232 -16.65 -1.99 11.49
CA ALA A 232 -17.09 -1.31 10.27
C ALA A 232 -16.27 -1.75 9.04
N GLN A 233 -16.73 -1.39 7.83
CA GLN A 233 -16.20 -1.95 6.59
C GLN A 233 -15.25 -1.01 5.86
N THR A 234 -15.19 0.26 6.24
CA THR A 234 -14.39 1.28 5.54
C THR A 234 -13.64 2.16 6.53
N HIS A 235 -12.33 2.36 6.30
CA HIS A 235 -11.48 3.17 7.17
C HIS A 235 -10.42 3.92 6.36
N LEU A 236 -10.05 5.11 6.83
CA LEU A 236 -8.85 5.82 6.39
C LEU A 236 -7.64 5.32 7.16
N SER A 237 -6.46 5.33 6.55
CA SER A 237 -5.20 4.98 7.20
C SER A 237 -4.30 6.20 7.30
N GLY A 238 -4.01 6.60 8.54
CA GLY A 238 -3.04 7.64 8.83
C GLY A 238 -3.52 9.08 8.58
N THR A 239 -4.80 9.32 8.38
CA THR A 239 -5.29 10.69 8.14
C THR A 239 -5.70 11.40 9.43
N GLY A 240 -5.47 12.71 9.51
CA GLY A 240 -5.94 13.56 10.60
C GLY A 240 -7.42 14.02 10.48
N CYS A 241 -8.18 13.46 9.54
CA CYS A 241 -9.56 13.80 9.29
C CYS A 241 -10.48 12.57 9.40
N PRO A 242 -11.60 12.66 10.16
CA PRO A 242 -12.54 11.55 10.29
C PRO A 242 -13.52 11.50 9.11
N ASP A 243 -13.64 10.33 8.48
CA ASP A 243 -14.70 9.94 7.54
C ASP A 243 -14.77 8.43 7.47
N LEU A 244 -15.71 7.88 6.68
CA LEU A 244 -15.94 6.46 6.52
C LEU A 244 -16.58 5.82 7.76
N GLY A 245 -16.25 4.56 8.12
CA GLY A 245 -16.91 3.83 9.22
C GLY A 245 -18.25 3.23 8.82
N ASP A 246 -18.43 2.90 7.54
CA ASP A 246 -19.71 2.43 7.00
C ASP A 246 -20.04 1.00 7.42
N VAL A 247 -21.33 0.74 7.67
CA VAL A 247 -21.91 -0.60 7.94
C VAL A 247 -21.20 -1.28 9.12
N LEU A 248 -21.53 -0.87 10.33
CA LEU A 248 -20.96 -1.43 11.57
C LEU A 248 -21.77 -2.63 12.03
N LEU A 249 -21.08 -3.70 12.40
CA LEU A 249 -21.64 -4.91 12.99
C LEU A 249 -21.08 -5.16 14.39
N LEU A 250 -21.93 -5.50 15.37
CA LEU A 250 -21.50 -5.93 16.70
C LEU A 250 -22.23 -7.21 17.10
N PRO A 251 -21.56 -8.38 17.17
CA PRO A 251 -22.14 -9.60 17.70
C PRO A 251 -22.18 -9.53 19.24
N PHE A 252 -23.26 -10.04 19.85
CA PHE A 252 -23.40 -10.11 21.29
C PHE A 252 -24.35 -11.22 21.72
N SER A 253 -24.30 -11.62 23.02
CA SER A 253 -25.20 -12.60 23.61
C SER A 253 -25.94 -12.01 24.81
N GLY A 254 -27.14 -12.47 25.07
CA GLY A 254 -27.89 -12.19 26.29
C GLY A 254 -28.98 -11.17 26.17
N GLU A 255 -29.15 -10.30 27.17
CA GLU A 255 -30.24 -9.35 27.22
C GLU A 255 -30.01 -8.16 26.28
N VAL A 256 -31.03 -7.89 25.45
CA VAL A 256 -31.04 -6.66 24.65
C VAL A 256 -31.40 -5.48 25.53
N LYS A 257 -30.51 -4.51 25.61
CA LYS A 257 -30.64 -3.28 26.43
C LYS A 257 -30.78 -2.06 25.54
N ASP A 258 -31.65 -1.15 25.92
CA ASP A 258 -31.72 0.16 25.29
C ASP A 258 -30.43 0.96 25.53
N GLY A 259 -29.87 1.57 24.49
CA GLY A 259 -28.75 2.50 24.65
C GLY A 259 -27.58 2.26 23.70
N VAL A 260 -26.41 2.71 24.12
CA VAL A 260 -25.18 2.58 23.37
C VAL A 260 -24.64 1.15 23.47
N TYR A 261 -24.61 0.43 22.35
CA TYR A 261 -24.05 -0.90 22.26
C TYR A 261 -22.53 -0.82 22.18
N ARG A 262 -21.86 -1.53 23.10
CA ARG A 262 -20.41 -1.61 23.22
C ARG A 262 -20.04 -2.92 23.90
N SER A 263 -18.92 -3.51 23.58
CA SER A 263 -18.39 -4.67 24.28
C SER A 263 -16.95 -4.44 24.73
N LYS A 264 -16.62 -4.88 25.94
CA LYS A 264 -15.24 -5.06 26.34
C LYS A 264 -14.63 -6.22 25.59
N PHE A 265 -13.31 -6.18 25.41
CA PHE A 265 -12.57 -7.26 24.78
C PHE A 265 -11.30 -7.62 25.56
N ASP A 266 -10.83 -8.86 25.37
CA ASP A 266 -9.56 -9.29 25.93
C ASP A 266 -8.41 -8.83 25.03
N LYS A 267 -7.69 -7.81 25.47
CA LYS A 267 -6.54 -7.24 24.75
C LYS A 267 -5.46 -8.28 24.39
N LYS A 268 -5.32 -9.34 25.21
CA LYS A 268 -4.37 -10.42 24.93
C LYS A 268 -4.84 -11.37 23.84
N SER A 269 -6.14 -11.40 23.56
CA SER A 269 -6.71 -12.20 22.46
C SER A 269 -6.63 -11.50 21.12
N GLU A 270 -6.37 -10.20 21.12
CA GLU A 270 -6.29 -9.42 19.91
C GLU A 270 -5.12 -9.88 19.02
N LYS A 271 -5.42 -10.15 17.76
CA LYS A 271 -4.44 -10.56 16.75
C LYS A 271 -4.72 -9.79 15.47
N ALA A 272 -3.68 -9.20 14.92
CA ALA A 272 -3.73 -8.57 13.61
C ALA A 272 -2.56 -9.05 12.75
N SER A 273 -2.83 -9.26 11.48
CA SER A 273 -1.82 -9.47 10.45
C SER A 273 -2.39 -8.97 9.12
N PRO A 274 -1.57 -8.63 8.12
CA PRO A 274 -2.10 -8.22 6.83
C PRO A 274 -3.15 -9.19 6.28
N GLY A 275 -4.38 -8.68 6.05
CA GLY A 275 -5.51 -9.49 5.60
C GLY A 275 -6.33 -10.22 6.68
N TYR A 276 -5.99 -10.05 7.96
CA TYR A 276 -6.69 -10.74 9.03
C TYR A 276 -6.68 -9.95 10.35
N TYR A 277 -7.82 -10.01 11.07
CA TYR A 277 -7.95 -9.52 12.44
C TYR A 277 -8.79 -10.49 13.27
N ALA A 278 -8.48 -10.65 14.57
CA ALA A 278 -9.27 -11.43 15.51
C ALA A 278 -9.25 -10.84 16.91
N VAL A 279 -10.36 -11.05 17.66
CA VAL A 279 -10.48 -10.61 19.05
C VAL A 279 -11.57 -11.40 19.79
N ARG A 280 -11.43 -11.56 21.10
CA ARG A 280 -12.48 -12.08 21.98
C ARG A 280 -13.22 -10.96 22.69
N LEU A 281 -14.52 -10.85 22.42
CA LEU A 281 -15.44 -9.96 23.13
C LEU A 281 -15.86 -10.62 24.46
N THR A 282 -15.46 -10.00 25.57
CA THR A 282 -15.68 -10.62 26.90
C THR A 282 -17.09 -10.46 27.40
N ASP A 283 -17.69 -9.29 27.25
CA ASP A 283 -19.06 -9.02 27.67
C ASP A 283 -20.07 -9.74 26.76
N ALA A 284 -19.74 -9.81 25.48
CA ALA A 284 -20.56 -10.47 24.47
C ALA A 284 -20.41 -11.99 24.46
N ALA A 285 -19.32 -12.53 25.04
CA ALA A 285 -18.93 -13.94 24.96
C ALA A 285 -18.82 -14.46 23.52
N VAL A 286 -18.21 -13.69 22.63
CA VAL A 286 -18.08 -14.02 21.19
C VAL A 286 -16.62 -13.87 20.75
N ASP A 287 -16.10 -14.87 20.04
CA ASP A 287 -14.85 -14.73 19.30
C ASP A 287 -15.18 -14.18 17.92
N VAL A 288 -14.44 -13.17 17.51
CA VAL A 288 -14.59 -12.46 16.22
C VAL A 288 -13.36 -12.66 15.39
N GLU A 289 -13.54 -12.99 14.11
CA GLU A 289 -12.48 -13.01 13.10
C GLU A 289 -12.95 -12.27 11.86
N LEU A 290 -12.05 -11.48 11.27
CA LEU A 290 -12.29 -10.68 10.07
C LEU A 290 -11.25 -11.00 9.00
N THR A 291 -11.69 -11.07 7.76
CA THR A 291 -10.84 -11.06 6.57
C THR A 291 -11.54 -10.30 5.44
N SER A 292 -10.84 -10.03 4.34
CA SER A 292 -11.40 -9.25 3.22
C SER A 292 -10.89 -9.72 1.87
N THR A 293 -11.62 -9.32 0.84
CA THR A 293 -11.17 -9.28 -0.55
C THR A 293 -11.09 -7.83 -1.01
N GLN A 294 -10.94 -7.60 -2.31
CA GLN A 294 -10.91 -6.24 -2.87
C GLN A 294 -12.16 -5.41 -2.52
N ARG A 295 -13.36 -6.03 -2.57
CA ARG A 295 -14.67 -5.35 -2.46
C ARG A 295 -15.61 -5.97 -1.43
N THR A 296 -15.15 -7.02 -0.73
CA THR A 296 -15.97 -7.70 0.26
C THR A 296 -15.22 -7.93 1.56
N SER A 297 -15.93 -7.92 2.68
CA SER A 297 -15.43 -8.43 3.95
C SER A 297 -16.10 -9.76 4.29
N PHE A 298 -15.43 -10.55 5.12
CA PHE A 298 -15.94 -11.80 5.64
C PHE A 298 -15.68 -11.85 7.14
N HIS A 299 -16.75 -11.93 7.93
CA HIS A 299 -16.74 -12.01 9.38
C HIS A 299 -17.13 -13.43 9.81
N ARG A 300 -16.46 -13.95 10.82
CA ARG A 300 -16.78 -15.20 11.50
C ARG A 300 -16.93 -14.94 13.00
N TYR A 301 -18.08 -15.30 13.56
CA TYR A 301 -18.43 -15.10 14.97
C TYR A 301 -18.71 -16.46 15.62
N VAL A 302 -17.96 -16.80 16.67
CA VAL A 302 -18.20 -18.02 17.46
C VAL A 302 -18.81 -17.62 18.81
N TYR A 303 -20.05 -18.06 19.08
CA TYR A 303 -20.79 -17.70 20.28
C TYR A 303 -20.50 -18.72 21.42
N HIS A 304 -19.99 -18.23 22.55
CA HIS A 304 -19.62 -19.06 23.70
C HIS A 304 -20.61 -18.94 24.88
N SER A 305 -21.86 -18.63 24.60
CA SER A 305 -22.90 -18.44 25.61
C SER A 305 -24.13 -19.25 25.27
N THR A 306 -24.80 -19.79 26.29
CA THR A 306 -26.14 -20.41 26.20
C THR A 306 -27.27 -19.35 26.10
N ALA A 307 -26.94 -18.08 26.33
CA ALA A 307 -27.90 -16.97 26.15
C ALA A 307 -28.18 -16.71 24.68
N PRO A 308 -29.32 -16.08 24.33
CA PRO A 308 -29.69 -15.79 22.96
C PRO A 308 -28.59 -15.05 22.20
N ALA A 309 -28.35 -15.46 20.96
CA ALA A 309 -27.33 -14.87 20.08
C ALA A 309 -27.93 -13.72 19.25
N HIS A 310 -27.27 -12.61 19.27
CA HIS A 310 -27.71 -11.38 18.59
C HIS A 310 -26.59 -10.78 17.73
N LEU A 311 -27.00 -10.02 16.70
CA LEU A 311 -26.11 -9.15 15.93
C LEU A 311 -26.76 -7.77 15.82
N LEU A 312 -26.07 -6.73 16.28
CA LEU A 312 -26.38 -5.35 15.92
C LEU A 312 -25.88 -5.08 14.50
N VAL A 313 -26.75 -4.58 13.63
CA VAL A 313 -26.41 -3.98 12.34
C VAL A 313 -26.69 -2.49 12.47
N ASP A 314 -25.62 -1.69 12.57
CA ASP A 314 -25.71 -0.24 12.68
C ASP A 314 -25.37 0.42 11.35
N LEU A 315 -26.41 0.88 10.65
CA LEU A 315 -26.28 1.57 9.36
C LEU A 315 -26.20 3.10 9.55
N GLN A 316 -26.36 3.59 10.78
CA GLN A 316 -26.19 5.00 11.14
C GLN A 316 -24.75 5.32 11.56
N ASN A 317 -23.89 4.31 11.77
CA ASN A 317 -22.51 4.51 12.15
C ASN A 317 -21.73 5.32 11.09
N GLY A 318 -20.72 6.00 11.53
CA GLY A 318 -19.73 6.72 10.75
C GLY A 318 -18.70 7.36 11.67
N ILE A 319 -17.48 7.57 11.18
CA ILE A 319 -16.42 8.25 11.90
C ILE A 319 -16.56 9.75 11.64
N VAL A 320 -16.82 10.53 12.69
CA VAL A 320 -17.20 11.93 12.60
C VAL A 320 -16.45 12.80 13.63
N TRP A 321 -16.51 14.12 13.48
CA TRP A 321 -15.86 15.04 14.42
C TRP A 321 -16.54 15.12 15.80
N ASP A 322 -17.85 14.90 15.84
CA ASP A 322 -18.63 15.01 17.08
C ASP A 322 -19.96 14.23 17.01
N LYS A 323 -20.56 13.96 18.16
CA LYS A 323 -21.82 13.19 18.30
C LYS A 323 -23.03 13.80 17.57
N GLU A 324 -23.09 15.10 17.43
CA GLU A 324 -24.20 15.74 16.73
C GLU A 324 -24.10 15.48 15.23
N ARG A 325 -22.87 15.43 14.67
CA ARG A 325 -22.65 15.07 13.27
C ARG A 325 -23.03 13.61 13.02
N LEU A 326 -22.76 12.69 13.95
CA LEU A 326 -23.17 11.29 13.86
C LEU A 326 -24.68 11.12 13.65
N LYS A 327 -25.51 12.00 14.21
CA LYS A 327 -26.97 11.98 14.02
C LYS A 327 -27.39 12.45 12.61
N THR A 328 -26.61 13.24 11.95
CA THR A 328 -26.99 14.00 10.74
C THR A 328 -26.21 13.66 9.48
N HIS A 329 -25.10 12.94 9.59
CA HIS A 329 -24.23 12.66 8.44
C HIS A 329 -24.90 11.78 7.37
N VAL A 330 -25.85 10.90 7.73
CA VAL A 330 -26.66 10.17 6.77
C VAL A 330 -27.74 11.09 6.20
N LEU A 331 -27.67 11.38 4.91
CA LEU A 331 -28.61 12.27 4.21
C LEU A 331 -29.85 11.52 3.71
N SER A 332 -29.65 10.28 3.24
CA SER A 332 -30.76 9.36 2.87
C SER A 332 -30.30 7.92 3.02
N ALA A 333 -31.24 7.05 3.33
CA ALA A 333 -30.99 5.60 3.45
C ALA A 333 -32.19 4.82 2.96
N GLU A 334 -31.93 3.78 2.18
CA GLU A 334 -32.87 2.78 1.74
C GLU A 334 -32.36 1.41 2.19
N MET A 335 -33.26 0.54 2.64
CA MET A 335 -32.93 -0.81 3.10
C MET A 335 -34.04 -1.77 2.71
N ASP A 336 -33.65 -2.95 2.23
CA ASP A 336 -34.52 -4.05 1.89
C ASP A 336 -34.02 -5.35 2.50
N MET A 337 -34.94 -6.24 2.85
CA MET A 337 -34.68 -7.58 3.36
C MET A 337 -35.41 -8.59 2.46
N PRO A 338 -34.78 -8.95 1.33
CA PRO A 338 -35.44 -9.81 0.32
C PRO A 338 -35.74 -11.22 0.83
N ASP A 339 -34.99 -11.66 1.85
CA ASP A 339 -35.14 -12.92 2.54
C ASP A 339 -34.57 -12.85 3.96
N ASN A 340 -34.59 -13.97 4.71
CA ASN A 340 -34.02 -14.01 6.07
C ASN A 340 -32.52 -14.32 6.13
N HIS A 341 -31.79 -14.21 5.02
CA HIS A 341 -30.35 -14.37 4.92
C HIS A 341 -29.66 -13.15 4.32
N THR A 342 -30.43 -12.13 3.88
CA THR A 342 -29.88 -11.03 3.10
C THR A 342 -30.47 -9.69 3.53
N ILE A 343 -29.61 -8.68 3.72
CA ILE A 343 -29.99 -7.27 3.84
C ILE A 343 -29.30 -6.54 2.71
N THR A 344 -30.02 -5.68 2.01
CA THR A 344 -29.48 -4.83 0.96
C THR A 344 -29.91 -3.38 1.15
N GLY A 345 -29.15 -2.45 0.59
CA GLY A 345 -29.58 -1.06 0.64
C GLY A 345 -28.65 -0.10 -0.09
N HIS A 346 -29.02 1.17 0.06
CA HIS A 346 -28.32 2.30 -0.50
C HIS A 346 -28.33 3.44 0.50
N GLN A 347 -27.20 4.10 0.65
CA GLN A 347 -27.07 5.28 1.49
C GLN A 347 -26.35 6.43 0.79
N VAL A 348 -26.78 7.64 1.10
CA VAL A 348 -26.06 8.88 0.82
C VAL A 348 -25.62 9.47 2.14
N VAL A 349 -24.33 9.65 2.31
CA VAL A 349 -23.71 10.18 3.52
C VAL A 349 -22.89 11.42 3.19
N GLU A 350 -22.68 12.28 4.18
CA GLU A 350 -21.87 13.47 4.07
C GLU A 350 -21.17 13.76 5.38
N ASN A 351 -19.86 13.73 5.37
CA ASN A 351 -19.03 14.20 6.47
C ASN A 351 -17.94 15.11 5.89
N TRP A 352 -16.82 14.58 5.46
CA TRP A 352 -15.80 15.31 4.73
C TRP A 352 -16.17 15.50 3.26
N VAL A 353 -16.72 14.44 2.65
CA VAL A 353 -17.29 14.47 1.30
C VAL A 353 -18.73 13.96 1.32
N LYS A 354 -19.53 14.45 0.37
CA LYS A 354 -20.85 13.86 0.08
C LYS A 354 -20.67 12.69 -0.86
N ARG A 355 -20.97 11.48 -0.39
CA ARG A 355 -20.78 10.23 -1.13
C ARG A 355 -21.98 9.30 -1.00
N GLN A 356 -22.05 8.30 -1.85
CA GLN A 356 -23.08 7.28 -1.79
C GLN A 356 -22.48 5.89 -1.98
N TYR A 357 -23.14 4.89 -1.39
CA TYR A 357 -22.77 3.51 -1.53
C TYR A 357 -23.97 2.58 -1.47
N TYR A 358 -23.83 1.45 -2.12
CA TYR A 358 -24.76 0.33 -2.11
C TYR A 358 -24.11 -0.82 -1.34
N TYR A 359 -24.91 -1.54 -0.55
CA TYR A 359 -24.40 -2.62 0.26
C TYR A 359 -25.26 -3.88 0.16
N VAL A 360 -24.59 -5.02 0.35
CA VAL A 360 -25.22 -6.34 0.56
C VAL A 360 -24.58 -6.94 1.80
N ILE A 361 -25.42 -7.34 2.76
CA ILE A 361 -25.00 -8.11 3.94
C ILE A 361 -25.65 -9.48 3.79
N SER A 362 -24.85 -10.55 3.80
CA SER A 362 -25.32 -11.93 3.61
C SER A 362 -24.90 -12.78 4.80
N PHE A 363 -25.82 -13.61 5.29
CA PHE A 363 -25.67 -14.46 6.47
C PHE A 363 -25.78 -15.94 6.07
N ASP A 364 -24.94 -16.81 6.66
CA ASP A 364 -25.01 -18.27 6.46
C ASP A 364 -26.16 -18.92 7.24
N LYS A 365 -26.70 -18.23 8.25
CA LYS A 365 -27.84 -18.65 9.07
C LYS A 365 -29.02 -17.69 8.89
N PRO A 366 -30.28 -18.19 8.98
CA PRO A 366 -31.44 -17.33 8.93
C PRO A 366 -31.55 -16.45 10.18
N TYR A 367 -31.86 -15.18 9.98
CA TYR A 367 -32.13 -14.25 11.07
C TYR A 367 -33.61 -13.99 11.27
N VAL A 368 -33.93 -13.52 12.47
CA VAL A 368 -35.24 -12.91 12.80
C VAL A 368 -34.97 -11.48 13.26
N VAL A 369 -35.67 -10.50 12.69
CA VAL A 369 -35.57 -9.11 13.17
C VAL A 369 -36.25 -9.03 14.54
N ARG A 370 -35.43 -8.83 15.57
CA ARG A 370 -35.94 -8.66 16.94
C ARG A 370 -36.44 -7.26 17.17
N GLU A 371 -35.62 -6.26 16.79
CA GLU A 371 -35.91 -4.85 17.05
C GLU A 371 -35.33 -3.96 15.95
N VAL A 372 -36.08 -2.93 15.63
CA VAL A 372 -35.57 -1.77 14.90
C VAL A 372 -35.42 -0.65 15.91
N LEU A 373 -34.17 -0.30 16.25
CA LEU A 373 -33.90 0.72 17.24
C LEU A 373 -34.44 2.06 16.75
N SER A 374 -35.20 2.73 17.59
CA SER A 374 -35.78 4.03 17.26
C SER A 374 -34.68 5.08 17.13
N SER A 375 -34.72 5.85 16.04
CA SER A 375 -33.82 6.98 15.82
C SER A 375 -34.13 8.12 16.82
N ALA A 376 -33.11 8.58 17.52
CA ALA A 376 -33.19 9.75 18.36
C ALA A 376 -32.88 11.01 17.54
N GLY A 377 -33.93 11.67 17.03
CA GLY A 377 -33.84 13.06 16.52
C GLY A 377 -32.87 13.29 15.35
N GLY A 378 -33.25 12.94 14.15
CA GLY A 378 -32.53 13.25 12.89
C GLY A 378 -31.92 12.09 12.16
N GLU A 379 -31.71 10.95 12.80
CA GLU A 379 -31.19 9.71 12.20
C GLU A 379 -32.08 9.21 11.07
N LYS A 380 -31.48 8.90 9.92
CA LYS A 380 -32.21 8.42 8.72
C LYS A 380 -31.95 6.97 8.41
N ALA A 381 -30.76 6.45 8.73
CA ALA A 381 -30.44 5.05 8.58
C ALA A 381 -30.94 4.25 9.79
N LYS A 382 -31.18 2.98 9.57
CA LYS A 382 -31.70 2.08 10.60
C LYS A 382 -30.56 1.39 11.37
N ARG A 383 -30.85 1.12 12.64
CA ARG A 383 -30.08 0.19 13.45
C ARG A 383 -30.99 -1.00 13.76
N LEU A 384 -30.50 -2.21 13.54
CA LEU A 384 -31.28 -3.44 13.68
C LEU A 384 -30.61 -4.36 14.71
N ILE A 385 -31.45 -5.03 15.52
CA ILE A 385 -31.01 -6.19 16.28
C ILE A 385 -31.60 -7.41 15.60
N LEU A 386 -30.73 -8.33 15.20
CA LEU A 386 -31.07 -9.60 14.57
C LEU A 386 -30.83 -10.73 15.56
N ASP A 387 -31.80 -11.64 15.71
CA ASP A 387 -31.70 -12.87 16.47
C ASP A 387 -31.30 -14.03 15.57
N PHE A 388 -30.45 -14.91 16.11
CA PHE A 388 -30.03 -16.14 15.45
C PHE A 388 -30.27 -17.33 16.38
N ASP A 389 -30.77 -18.44 15.82
CA ASP A 389 -30.92 -19.70 16.52
C ASP A 389 -29.59 -20.45 16.54
N LEU A 390 -28.78 -20.15 17.56
CA LEU A 390 -27.42 -20.69 17.72
C LEU A 390 -27.28 -21.28 19.13
N ALA A 391 -26.63 -22.44 19.19
CA ALA A 391 -26.19 -23.05 20.46
C ALA A 391 -24.81 -22.52 20.86
N GLU A 392 -24.41 -22.79 22.10
CA GLU A 392 -23.05 -22.54 22.56
C GLU A 392 -22.00 -23.28 21.70
N GLY A 393 -21.03 -22.58 21.19
CA GLY A 393 -20.01 -23.08 20.28
C GLY A 393 -20.37 -22.96 18.79
N ASP A 394 -21.58 -22.56 18.46
CA ASP A 394 -22.01 -22.39 17.07
C ASP A 394 -21.37 -21.13 16.44
N THR A 395 -21.24 -21.20 15.13
CA THR A 395 -20.64 -20.14 14.31
C THR A 395 -21.70 -19.45 13.45
N LEU A 396 -21.66 -18.13 13.44
CA LEU A 396 -22.33 -17.28 12.44
C LEU A 396 -21.29 -16.69 11.51
N GLN A 397 -21.52 -16.82 10.22
CA GLN A 397 -20.70 -16.21 9.19
C GLN A 397 -21.46 -15.10 8.46
N VAL A 398 -20.80 -13.95 8.26
CA VAL A 398 -21.41 -12.78 7.63
C VAL A 398 -20.48 -12.25 6.56
N LYS A 399 -21.01 -12.00 5.37
CA LYS A 399 -20.29 -11.37 4.27
C LYS A 399 -20.91 -10.03 3.93
N ILE A 400 -20.08 -9.02 3.73
CA ILE A 400 -20.51 -7.69 3.33
C ILE A 400 -19.82 -7.30 2.04
N ALA A 401 -20.55 -6.75 1.09
CA ALA A 401 -19.98 -6.13 -0.12
C ALA A 401 -20.48 -4.70 -0.26
N LEU A 402 -19.61 -3.84 -0.76
CA LEU A 402 -19.94 -2.46 -1.09
C LEU A 402 -19.68 -2.17 -2.58
N SER A 403 -20.46 -1.23 -3.13
CA SER A 403 -20.25 -0.65 -4.46
C SER A 403 -20.59 0.84 -4.41
N SER A 404 -19.79 1.68 -5.04
CA SER A 404 -20.12 3.10 -5.24
C SER A 404 -21.11 3.31 -6.40
N VAL A 405 -21.37 2.27 -7.20
CA VAL A 405 -22.09 2.35 -8.48
C VAL A 405 -23.56 1.97 -8.33
N CYS A 406 -23.81 0.71 -7.93
CA CYS A 406 -25.17 0.17 -7.81
C CYS A 406 -25.22 -1.12 -6.98
N LEU A 407 -26.43 -1.54 -6.59
CA LEU A 407 -26.65 -2.76 -5.81
C LEU A 407 -26.16 -4.02 -6.55
N GLU A 408 -26.34 -4.08 -7.85
CA GLU A 408 -25.88 -5.20 -8.71
C GLU A 408 -24.35 -5.30 -8.70
N GLY A 409 -23.64 -4.17 -8.57
CA GLY A 409 -22.18 -4.14 -8.40
C GLY A 409 -21.74 -4.81 -7.10
N ALA A 410 -22.38 -4.50 -5.99
CA ALA A 410 -22.13 -5.16 -4.70
C ALA A 410 -22.45 -6.66 -4.73
N LYS A 411 -23.58 -7.05 -5.35
CA LYS A 411 -23.93 -8.48 -5.56
C LYS A 411 -22.90 -9.20 -6.42
N ALA A 412 -22.44 -8.57 -7.49
CA ALA A 412 -21.43 -9.13 -8.39
C ALA A 412 -20.08 -9.33 -7.68
N ALA A 413 -19.71 -8.40 -6.80
CA ALA A 413 -18.51 -8.53 -5.97
C ALA A 413 -18.60 -9.78 -5.07
N LEU A 414 -19.70 -9.99 -4.32
CA LEU A 414 -19.89 -11.20 -3.52
C LEU A 414 -19.81 -12.48 -4.37
N ALA A 415 -20.48 -12.49 -5.50
CA ALA A 415 -20.53 -13.68 -6.37
C ALA A 415 -19.17 -14.03 -6.98
N LYS A 416 -18.34 -13.05 -7.25
CA LYS A 416 -17.04 -13.22 -7.90
C LYS A 416 -15.91 -13.47 -6.89
N GLU A 417 -15.85 -12.67 -5.83
CA GLU A 417 -14.71 -12.63 -4.92
C GLU A 417 -14.91 -13.53 -3.68
N ASN A 418 -16.17 -13.76 -3.28
CA ASN A 418 -16.49 -14.50 -2.07
C ASN A 418 -17.72 -15.41 -2.26
N PRO A 419 -17.70 -16.35 -3.23
CA PRO A 419 -18.87 -17.13 -3.65
C PRO A 419 -19.33 -18.18 -2.63
N GLY A 420 -18.45 -18.67 -1.76
CA GLY A 420 -18.71 -19.73 -0.78
C GLY A 420 -18.64 -19.23 0.67
N TRP A 421 -18.85 -20.13 1.62
CA TRP A 421 -18.76 -19.88 3.07
C TRP A 421 -17.47 -20.48 3.66
N ASP A 422 -16.36 -20.39 2.95
CA ASP A 422 -15.04 -20.86 3.38
C ASP A 422 -14.18 -19.65 3.80
N PHE A 423 -14.30 -19.30 5.08
CA PHE A 423 -13.57 -18.16 5.69
C PHE A 423 -12.05 -18.32 5.56
N ASP A 424 -11.54 -19.53 5.84
CA ASP A 424 -10.11 -19.76 5.88
C ASP A 424 -9.48 -19.67 4.48
N LYS A 425 -10.19 -20.06 3.45
CA LYS A 425 -9.78 -19.86 2.06
C LYS A 425 -9.62 -18.38 1.72
N ILE A 426 -10.59 -17.53 2.07
CA ILE A 426 -10.53 -16.08 1.80
C ILE A 426 -9.40 -15.44 2.60
N ARG A 427 -9.24 -15.83 3.89
CA ARG A 427 -8.13 -15.38 4.73
C ARG A 427 -6.77 -15.73 4.12
N MET A 428 -6.57 -16.98 3.70
CA MET A 428 -5.32 -17.41 3.06
C MET A 428 -5.04 -16.62 1.77
N GLU A 429 -6.08 -16.33 0.99
CA GLU A 429 -5.93 -15.54 -0.25
C GLU A 429 -5.51 -14.10 0.05
N ALA A 430 -6.13 -13.46 1.05
CA ALA A 430 -5.76 -12.11 1.50
C ALA A 430 -4.29 -12.07 1.99
N CYS A 431 -3.92 -13.02 2.86
CA CYS A 431 -2.54 -13.14 3.35
C CYS A 431 -1.54 -13.34 2.20
N ARG A 432 -1.89 -14.17 1.20
CA ARG A 432 -1.03 -14.40 0.04
C ARG A 432 -0.84 -13.14 -0.82
N GLN A 433 -1.88 -12.34 -1.03
CA GLN A 433 -1.74 -11.09 -1.78
C GLN A 433 -0.71 -10.16 -1.12
N TRP A 434 -0.73 -10.05 0.21
CA TRP A 434 0.25 -9.30 0.96
C TRP A 434 1.66 -9.90 0.86
N ASN A 435 1.78 -11.21 1.07
CA ASN A 435 3.09 -11.85 1.03
C ASN A 435 3.75 -11.76 -0.35
N ASN A 436 2.98 -11.89 -1.44
CA ASN A 436 3.46 -11.70 -2.80
C ASN A 436 4.01 -10.28 -3.06
N LEU A 437 3.42 -9.29 -2.38
CA LEU A 437 3.87 -7.92 -2.48
C LEU A 437 5.18 -7.73 -1.69
N PHE A 438 5.22 -8.27 -0.48
CA PHE A 438 6.40 -8.20 0.39
C PHE A 438 7.60 -8.98 -0.16
N ASP A 439 7.38 -10.10 -0.82
CA ASP A 439 8.44 -10.90 -1.47
C ASP A 439 9.21 -10.13 -2.55
N ARG A 440 8.65 -9.03 -3.06
CA ARG A 440 9.38 -8.13 -3.97
C ARG A 440 10.56 -7.44 -3.29
N VAL A 441 10.54 -7.33 -1.95
CA VAL A 441 11.54 -6.57 -1.18
C VAL A 441 12.05 -7.44 -0.04
N LYS A 442 13.29 -7.89 -0.13
CA LYS A 442 13.93 -8.69 0.91
C LYS A 442 14.85 -7.81 1.75
N VAL A 443 14.70 -7.87 3.08
CA VAL A 443 15.45 -7.04 4.02
C VAL A 443 16.28 -7.92 4.95
N THR A 444 17.56 -7.62 5.06
CA THR A 444 18.46 -8.15 6.09
C THR A 444 18.69 -7.10 7.16
N GLY A 445 18.50 -7.48 8.41
CA GLY A 445 18.60 -6.61 9.59
C GLY A 445 18.05 -7.29 10.82
N SER A 446 17.98 -6.58 11.94
CA SER A 446 17.34 -7.07 13.17
C SER A 446 15.84 -7.30 12.99
N ASP A 447 15.22 -8.07 13.89
CA ASP A 447 13.77 -8.30 13.85
C ASP A 447 12.97 -7.00 14.00
N GLU A 448 13.43 -6.05 14.80
CA GLU A 448 12.81 -4.72 14.92
C GLU A 448 12.89 -3.92 13.63
N GLN A 449 14.04 -3.94 12.95
CA GLN A 449 14.23 -3.29 11.65
C GLN A 449 13.31 -3.92 10.59
N LYS A 450 13.24 -5.26 10.53
CA LYS A 450 12.32 -5.98 9.64
C LYS A 450 10.88 -5.64 9.96
N LYS A 451 10.50 -5.64 11.25
CA LYS A 451 9.15 -5.27 11.68
C LYS A 451 8.76 -3.87 11.21
N ASN A 452 9.59 -2.88 11.46
CA ASN A 452 9.33 -1.51 11.00
C ASN A 452 9.27 -1.42 9.47
N PHE A 453 10.16 -2.11 8.75
CA PHE A 453 10.22 -2.06 7.29
C PHE A 453 8.99 -2.70 6.64
N TYR A 454 8.62 -3.92 7.05
CA TYR A 454 7.46 -4.60 6.47
C TYR A 454 6.13 -3.99 6.93
N THR A 455 6.07 -3.39 8.13
CA THR A 455 4.92 -2.59 8.55
C THR A 455 4.79 -1.33 7.72
N SER A 456 5.89 -0.65 7.42
CA SER A 456 5.88 0.51 6.51
C SER A 456 5.46 0.10 5.08
N LEU A 457 5.89 -1.06 4.58
CA LEU A 457 5.37 -1.60 3.32
C LEU A 457 3.87 -1.90 3.40
N TYR A 458 3.38 -2.43 4.52
CA TYR A 458 1.96 -2.67 4.72
C TYR A 458 1.16 -1.36 4.64
N HIS A 459 1.53 -0.34 5.41
CA HIS A 459 0.86 0.97 5.39
C HIS A 459 0.90 1.61 4.01
N LEU A 460 2.05 1.57 3.33
CA LEU A 460 2.24 2.10 1.97
C LEU A 460 1.21 1.56 0.97
N PHE A 461 0.81 0.29 1.08
CA PHE A 461 -0.03 -0.38 0.10
C PHE A 461 -1.51 -0.52 0.51
N ILE A 462 -1.93 0.09 1.63
CA ILE A 462 -3.35 0.17 2.00
C ILE A 462 -4.10 1.10 1.04
N GLN A 463 -3.55 2.27 0.73
CA GLN A 463 -4.13 3.32 -0.09
C GLN A 463 -3.17 3.73 -1.21
N PRO A 464 -3.65 4.33 -2.33
CA PRO A 464 -5.04 4.68 -2.65
C PRO A 464 -5.92 3.46 -2.91
N ASN A 465 -7.22 3.57 -2.64
CA ASN A 465 -8.15 2.46 -2.79
C ASN A 465 -8.66 2.34 -4.22
N ASP A 466 -8.68 1.13 -4.80
CA ASP A 466 -9.32 0.84 -6.08
C ASP A 466 -10.82 0.62 -5.89
N MET A 467 -11.60 1.62 -6.29
CA MET A 467 -13.05 1.70 -6.09
C MET A 467 -13.88 1.19 -7.27
N ALA A 468 -13.27 0.74 -8.36
CA ALA A 468 -14.02 0.22 -9.49
C ALA A 468 -14.75 -1.08 -9.13
N ASP A 469 -15.98 -1.25 -9.60
CA ASP A 469 -16.70 -2.51 -9.54
C ASP A 469 -16.00 -3.60 -10.36
N THR A 470 -16.39 -4.84 -10.19
CA THR A 470 -15.77 -6.01 -10.87
C THR A 470 -15.83 -5.98 -12.39
N ASP A 471 -16.65 -5.11 -12.96
CA ASP A 471 -16.79 -4.84 -14.40
C ASP A 471 -16.09 -3.54 -14.85
N GLY A 472 -15.35 -2.91 -13.94
CA GLY A 472 -14.60 -1.69 -14.21
C GLY A 472 -15.42 -0.39 -14.14
N ARG A 473 -16.72 -0.45 -13.78
CA ARG A 473 -17.53 0.75 -13.56
C ARG A 473 -17.14 1.43 -12.25
N TYR A 474 -17.23 2.75 -12.23
CA TYR A 474 -17.01 3.59 -11.05
C TYR A 474 -17.91 4.83 -11.07
N ARG A 475 -18.05 5.46 -9.92
CA ARG A 475 -18.78 6.73 -9.82
C ARG A 475 -17.79 7.89 -9.79
N GLY A 476 -17.94 8.79 -10.76
CA GLY A 476 -17.11 9.99 -10.89
C GLY A 476 -17.45 11.09 -9.86
N ALA A 477 -16.64 12.13 -9.86
CA ALA A 477 -16.81 13.28 -8.97
C ALA A 477 -18.14 14.04 -9.19
N ASP A 478 -18.70 13.98 -10.40
CA ASP A 478 -19.99 14.56 -10.80
C ASP A 478 -21.21 13.65 -10.51
N ASP A 479 -21.03 12.59 -9.73
CA ASP A 479 -22.04 11.57 -9.40
C ASP A 479 -22.51 10.68 -10.55
N LYS A 480 -21.96 10.81 -11.75
CA LYS A 480 -22.28 9.92 -12.85
C LYS A 480 -21.43 8.66 -12.85
N VAL A 481 -21.96 7.60 -13.46
CA VAL A 481 -21.27 6.33 -13.59
C VAL A 481 -20.51 6.28 -14.90
N TYR A 482 -19.25 5.86 -14.83
CA TYR A 482 -18.31 5.70 -15.93
C TYR A 482 -17.72 4.29 -15.91
N THR A 483 -16.99 3.93 -16.95
CA THR A 483 -16.21 2.70 -17.02
C THR A 483 -14.73 3.07 -17.21
N SER A 484 -13.89 2.56 -16.31
CA SER A 484 -12.46 2.78 -16.39
C SER A 484 -11.82 2.08 -17.57
N LYS A 485 -10.86 2.72 -18.22
CA LYS A 485 -10.09 2.15 -19.33
C LYS A 485 -9.10 1.07 -18.86
N THR A 486 -8.69 1.13 -17.61
CA THR A 486 -7.74 0.19 -17.00
C THR A 486 -8.41 -0.91 -16.18
N GLY A 487 -9.73 -0.81 -15.97
CA GLY A 487 -10.47 -1.67 -15.04
C GLY A 487 -10.37 -1.27 -13.58
N SER A 488 -9.54 -0.26 -13.23
CA SER A 488 -9.35 0.27 -11.88
C SER A 488 -9.70 1.75 -11.82
N TYR A 489 -10.16 2.23 -10.68
CA TYR A 489 -10.36 3.65 -10.39
C TYR A 489 -9.89 3.94 -8.97
N TYR A 490 -8.73 4.57 -8.86
CA TYR A 490 -8.10 4.88 -7.58
C TYR A 490 -8.64 6.17 -6.99
N SER A 491 -8.98 6.13 -5.71
CA SER A 491 -9.34 7.26 -4.87
C SER A 491 -8.68 7.14 -3.49
N THR A 492 -9.02 8.02 -2.55
CA THR A 492 -8.25 8.23 -1.33
C THR A 492 -6.83 8.70 -1.69
N LEU A 493 -6.81 9.83 -2.43
CA LEU A 493 -5.60 10.45 -2.96
C LEU A 493 -5.22 11.65 -2.09
N SER A 494 -4.41 11.43 -1.08
CA SER A 494 -3.85 12.44 -0.18
C SER A 494 -2.61 13.09 -0.83
N LEU A 495 -2.82 13.89 -1.88
CA LEU A 495 -1.74 14.26 -2.80
C LEU A 495 -0.75 15.27 -2.25
N TRP A 496 -1.16 16.14 -1.30
CA TRP A 496 -0.24 17.05 -0.61
C TRP A 496 0.86 16.29 0.15
N ASP A 497 0.51 15.11 0.67
CA ASP A 497 1.39 14.21 1.41
C ASP A 497 2.16 13.30 0.45
N THR A 498 1.44 12.51 -0.33
CA THR A 498 1.95 11.33 -1.02
C THR A 498 2.81 11.64 -2.26
N TYR A 499 2.75 12.86 -2.84
CA TYR A 499 3.59 13.23 -3.96
C TYR A 499 5.09 13.22 -3.61
N ARG A 500 5.42 13.39 -2.32
CA ARG A 500 6.79 13.59 -1.83
C ARG A 500 7.63 12.32 -1.87
N ALA A 501 7.07 11.18 -1.41
CA ALA A 501 7.79 9.90 -1.39
C ALA A 501 6.92 8.71 -1.83
N THR A 502 5.64 8.65 -1.46
CA THR A 502 4.76 7.52 -1.72
C THR A 502 4.62 7.21 -3.21
N HIS A 503 4.19 8.18 -4.01
CA HIS A 503 4.09 8.02 -5.47
C HIS A 503 5.44 7.78 -6.14
N PRO A 504 6.54 8.49 -5.81
CA PRO A 504 7.87 8.15 -6.27
C PRO A 504 8.28 6.70 -5.96
N LEU A 505 7.89 6.15 -4.79
CA LEU A 505 8.21 4.79 -4.39
C LEU A 505 7.40 3.75 -5.17
N TYR A 506 6.13 4.03 -5.49
CA TYR A 506 5.32 3.16 -6.37
C TYR A 506 5.96 2.96 -7.75
N THR A 507 6.68 3.95 -8.28
CA THR A 507 7.40 3.80 -9.55
C THR A 507 8.50 2.75 -9.52
N ILE A 508 8.92 2.32 -8.32
CA ILE A 508 9.92 1.26 -8.09
C ILE A 508 9.23 -0.05 -7.68
N LEU A 509 8.34 0.01 -6.67
CA LEU A 509 7.79 -1.19 -6.01
C LEU A 509 6.52 -1.74 -6.67
N SER A 510 5.73 -0.89 -7.33
CA SER A 510 4.48 -1.27 -8.00
C SER A 510 4.29 -0.54 -9.34
N PRO A 511 5.28 -0.57 -10.25
CA PRO A 511 5.23 0.18 -11.50
C PRO A 511 4.03 -0.21 -12.38
N GLU A 512 3.51 -1.41 -12.24
CA GLU A 512 2.33 -1.91 -12.96
C GLU A 512 1.02 -1.18 -12.59
N ARG A 513 0.99 -0.44 -11.48
CA ARG A 513 -0.18 0.31 -11.02
C ARG A 513 -0.13 1.80 -11.30
N VAL A 514 1.05 2.34 -11.60
CA VAL A 514 1.27 3.78 -11.78
C VAL A 514 0.39 4.37 -12.88
N ASP A 515 0.35 3.75 -14.05
CA ASP A 515 -0.47 4.23 -15.17
C ASP A 515 -1.97 4.24 -14.82
N GLY A 516 -2.46 3.27 -14.04
CA GLY A 516 -3.84 3.23 -13.56
C GLY A 516 -4.16 4.37 -12.58
N MET A 517 -3.24 4.71 -11.69
CA MET A 517 -3.37 5.85 -10.77
C MET A 517 -3.42 7.18 -11.54
N ILE A 518 -2.50 7.36 -12.50
CA ILE A 518 -2.51 8.56 -13.36
C ILE A 518 -3.82 8.65 -14.16
N GLN A 519 -4.27 7.53 -14.73
CA GLN A 519 -5.52 7.49 -15.49
C GLN A 519 -6.72 7.92 -14.62
N SER A 520 -6.75 7.50 -13.35
CA SER A 520 -7.81 7.89 -12.41
C SER A 520 -7.80 9.40 -12.10
N MET A 521 -6.62 10.01 -11.99
CA MET A 521 -6.48 11.47 -11.85
C MET A 521 -6.97 12.21 -13.10
N LEU A 522 -6.72 11.66 -14.30
CA LEU A 522 -7.22 12.23 -15.55
C LEU A 522 -8.74 12.08 -15.70
N GLU A 523 -9.31 10.98 -15.19
CA GLU A 523 -10.76 10.78 -15.15
C GLU A 523 -11.44 11.77 -14.19
N HIS A 524 -10.81 12.10 -13.06
CA HIS A 524 -11.25 13.18 -12.18
C HIS A 524 -11.20 14.55 -12.90
N TYR A 525 -10.11 14.85 -13.61
CA TYR A 525 -9.97 16.07 -14.40
C TYR A 525 -11.10 16.21 -15.44
N ARG A 526 -11.49 15.15 -16.15
CA ARG A 526 -12.56 15.18 -17.16
C ARG A 526 -13.92 15.57 -16.55
N THR A 527 -14.14 15.25 -15.29
CA THR A 527 -15.43 15.52 -14.61
C THR A 527 -15.44 16.86 -13.87
N MET A 528 -14.31 17.27 -13.31
CA MET A 528 -14.22 18.48 -12.47
C MET A 528 -13.59 19.69 -13.21
N GLY A 529 -12.87 19.47 -14.33
CA GLY A 529 -12.14 20.52 -15.04
C GLY A 529 -10.78 20.88 -14.42
N TYR A 530 -10.39 20.21 -13.33
CA TYR A 530 -9.06 20.29 -12.71
C TYR A 530 -8.70 18.94 -12.07
N LEU A 531 -7.40 18.72 -11.85
CA LEU A 531 -6.87 17.49 -11.25
C LEU A 531 -7.23 17.42 -9.76
N PRO A 532 -7.30 16.22 -9.17
CA PRO A 532 -7.64 16.06 -7.76
C PRO A 532 -6.62 16.77 -6.85
N ILE A 533 -7.12 17.34 -5.75
CA ILE A 533 -6.33 17.89 -4.64
C ILE A 533 -6.28 16.88 -3.51
N TRP A 534 -7.45 16.50 -2.99
CA TRP A 534 -7.65 15.43 -2.03
C TRP A 534 -8.92 14.65 -2.36
N ALA A 535 -8.81 13.60 -3.14
CA ALA A 535 -9.96 12.83 -3.58
C ALA A 535 -10.30 11.71 -2.60
N LEU A 536 -11.50 11.74 -2.02
CA LEU A 536 -12.06 10.67 -1.20
C LEU A 536 -13.33 10.13 -1.87
N TRP A 537 -13.41 8.81 -2.02
CA TRP A 537 -14.58 8.15 -2.63
C TRP A 537 -14.95 8.70 -4.02
N GLY A 538 -13.93 9.04 -4.81
CA GLY A 538 -14.10 9.69 -6.10
C GLY A 538 -14.50 11.16 -6.05
N LYS A 539 -14.72 11.75 -4.87
CA LYS A 539 -15.13 13.13 -4.64
C LYS A 539 -13.95 13.99 -4.24
N GLU A 540 -14.01 15.28 -4.59
CA GLU A 540 -13.02 16.25 -4.17
C GLU A 540 -13.38 16.79 -2.78
N ALA A 541 -12.48 16.63 -1.81
CA ALA A 541 -12.64 17.13 -0.46
C ALA A 541 -12.14 18.57 -0.31
N HIS A 542 -11.33 19.06 -1.24
CA HIS A 542 -10.62 20.34 -1.15
C HIS A 542 -9.82 20.50 0.16
N CYS A 543 -9.40 19.36 0.74
CA CYS A 543 -8.50 19.38 1.87
C CYS A 543 -7.08 19.67 1.39
N MET A 544 -6.32 20.39 2.18
CA MET A 544 -4.94 20.79 1.89
C MET A 544 -4.82 21.78 0.72
N ILE A 545 -3.61 22.21 0.45
CA ILE A 545 -3.24 23.21 -0.55
C ILE A 545 -2.47 22.58 -1.71
N GLY A 546 -2.19 23.35 -2.77
CA GLY A 546 -1.43 22.91 -3.94
C GLY A 546 -2.29 22.13 -4.94
N ASN A 547 -1.65 21.74 -6.05
CA ASN A 547 -2.22 20.92 -7.12
C ASN A 547 -1.31 19.69 -7.35
N HIS A 548 -1.07 18.90 -6.31
CA HIS A 548 0.03 17.93 -6.27
C HIS A 548 -0.23 16.62 -7.04
N ALA A 549 -1.37 16.49 -7.74
CA ALA A 549 -1.46 15.56 -8.85
C ALA A 549 -0.48 15.89 -9.98
N ILE A 550 -0.11 17.19 -10.12
CA ILE A 550 0.84 17.67 -11.15
C ILE A 550 2.21 17.00 -11.00
N PRO A 551 2.92 17.10 -9.85
CA PRO A 551 4.19 16.40 -9.69
C PRO A 551 4.09 14.89 -9.86
N VAL A 552 3.01 14.24 -9.43
CA VAL A 552 2.83 12.79 -9.61
C VAL A 552 2.78 12.41 -11.09
N ILE A 553 1.98 13.11 -11.88
CA ILE A 553 1.87 12.88 -13.34
C ILE A 553 3.20 13.17 -14.05
N VAL A 554 3.85 14.28 -13.68
CA VAL A 554 5.12 14.70 -14.29
C VAL A 554 6.25 13.73 -13.94
N ASP A 555 6.32 13.24 -12.69
CA ASP A 555 7.30 12.24 -12.29
C ASP A 555 7.14 10.94 -13.08
N ALA A 556 5.91 10.42 -13.16
CA ALA A 556 5.60 9.23 -13.96
C ALA A 556 5.99 9.42 -15.42
N TYR A 557 5.64 10.57 -16.03
CA TYR A 557 6.02 10.89 -17.42
C TYR A 557 7.54 10.92 -17.62
N LEU A 558 8.29 11.61 -16.74
CA LEU A 558 9.76 11.74 -16.84
C LEU A 558 10.47 10.40 -16.58
N LYS A 559 9.89 9.52 -15.78
CA LYS A 559 10.38 8.15 -15.54
C LYS A 559 10.01 7.15 -16.63
N GLY A 560 9.26 7.58 -17.67
CA GLY A 560 8.99 6.77 -18.85
C GLY A 560 7.66 6.04 -18.86
N PHE A 561 6.77 6.26 -17.90
CA PHE A 561 5.41 5.71 -17.91
C PHE A 561 4.59 6.34 -19.04
N ARG A 562 3.84 5.52 -19.78
CA ARG A 562 3.13 5.93 -21.00
C ARG A 562 1.77 5.23 -21.19
N GLY A 563 1.22 4.58 -20.16
CA GLY A 563 -0.10 3.95 -20.22
C GLY A 563 -1.27 4.95 -20.14
N PHE A 564 -1.00 6.24 -20.37
CA PHE A 564 -1.96 7.33 -20.40
C PHE A 564 -1.71 8.25 -21.59
N ASP A 565 -2.73 9.06 -21.97
CA ASP A 565 -2.58 10.06 -23.03
C ASP A 565 -1.73 11.23 -22.51
N VAL A 566 -0.54 11.39 -23.09
CA VAL A 566 0.45 12.39 -22.69
C VAL A 566 -0.01 13.83 -22.99
N GLU A 567 -0.70 14.07 -24.10
CA GLU A 567 -1.20 15.40 -24.44
C GLU A 567 -2.39 15.78 -23.54
N GLU A 568 -3.27 14.83 -23.22
CA GLU A 568 -4.32 15.03 -22.23
C GLU A 568 -3.74 15.29 -20.83
N ALA A 569 -2.76 14.51 -20.40
CA ALA A 569 -2.07 14.71 -19.13
C ALA A 569 -1.42 16.10 -19.06
N TYR A 570 -0.75 16.51 -20.15
CA TYR A 570 -0.20 17.87 -20.23
C TYR A 570 -1.27 18.95 -20.17
N ALA A 571 -2.39 18.78 -20.89
CA ALA A 571 -3.51 19.71 -20.85
C ALA A 571 -4.10 19.80 -19.42
N ALA A 572 -4.20 18.66 -18.72
CA ALA A 572 -4.72 18.59 -17.36
C ALA A 572 -3.82 19.32 -16.36
N ILE A 573 -2.50 19.09 -16.37
CA ILE A 573 -1.57 19.76 -15.45
C ILE A 573 -1.49 21.26 -15.72
N ARG A 574 -1.43 21.65 -17.00
CA ARG A 574 -1.43 23.05 -17.40
C ARG A 574 -2.74 23.74 -17.02
N GLY A 575 -3.88 23.09 -17.29
CA GLY A 575 -5.22 23.60 -16.98
C GLY A 575 -5.39 23.79 -15.47
N SER A 576 -5.02 22.81 -14.65
CA SER A 576 -5.13 22.91 -13.18
C SER A 576 -4.31 24.07 -12.60
N SER A 577 -3.18 24.45 -13.23
CA SER A 577 -2.35 25.59 -12.83
C SER A 577 -2.88 26.95 -13.33
N THR A 578 -3.92 26.99 -14.20
CA THR A 578 -4.42 28.19 -14.86
C THR A 578 -5.96 28.25 -14.90
N VAL A 579 -6.65 27.52 -14.06
CA VAL A 579 -8.10 27.55 -13.88
C VAL A 579 -8.41 27.89 -12.43
N SER A 580 -9.32 28.82 -12.18
CA SER A 580 -9.77 29.15 -10.82
C SER A 580 -10.69 28.06 -10.29
N HIS A 581 -10.33 27.53 -9.14
CA HIS A 581 -11.13 26.60 -8.34
C HIS A 581 -10.87 26.86 -6.85
N GLN A 582 -11.53 26.14 -5.96
CA GLN A 582 -11.27 26.29 -4.53
C GLN A 582 -9.78 26.01 -4.23
N HIS A 583 -9.16 26.91 -3.46
CA HIS A 583 -7.73 26.96 -3.15
C HIS A 583 -6.78 27.27 -4.33
N SER A 584 -7.30 27.61 -5.51
CA SER A 584 -6.50 28.03 -6.67
C SER A 584 -6.93 29.42 -7.16
N ASP A 585 -6.31 30.44 -6.61
CA ASP A 585 -6.52 31.86 -7.00
C ASP A 585 -5.37 32.27 -7.94
N TRP A 586 -5.19 31.52 -9.03
CA TRP A 586 -4.01 31.63 -9.91
C TRP A 586 -3.83 33.01 -10.55
N GLU A 587 -4.91 33.76 -10.82
CA GLU A 587 -4.81 35.12 -11.36
C GLU A 587 -4.23 36.11 -10.34
N VAL A 588 -4.53 35.94 -9.06
CA VAL A 588 -3.91 36.72 -7.97
C VAL A 588 -2.42 36.37 -7.89
N TYR A 589 -2.11 35.08 -7.90
CA TYR A 589 -0.75 34.60 -7.85
C TYR A 589 0.10 35.05 -9.06
N ASP A 590 -0.41 34.95 -10.28
CA ASP A 590 0.28 35.39 -11.50
C ASP A 590 0.47 36.91 -11.54
N ARG A 591 -0.52 37.68 -11.05
CA ARG A 591 -0.47 39.13 -11.00
C ARG A 591 0.57 39.68 -10.04
N TYR A 592 0.67 39.11 -8.84
CA TYR A 592 1.55 39.64 -7.79
C TYR A 592 2.88 38.89 -7.68
N GLY A 593 2.98 37.70 -8.23
CA GLY A 593 4.12 36.81 -8.07
C GLY A 593 4.19 36.18 -6.66
N TYR A 594 3.09 36.18 -5.93
CA TYR A 594 2.84 35.54 -4.64
C TYR A 594 1.35 35.73 -4.28
N TYR A 595 0.86 35.03 -3.24
CA TYR A 595 -0.45 35.31 -2.67
C TYR A 595 -0.35 36.40 -1.60
N PRO A 596 -0.89 37.63 -1.83
CA PRO A 596 -0.91 38.69 -0.83
C PRO A 596 -1.85 38.34 0.32
N PHE A 597 -1.39 38.45 1.57
CA PHE A 597 -2.18 38.05 2.74
C PHE A 597 -3.41 38.94 3.01
N ASP A 598 -3.47 40.14 2.46
CA ASP A 598 -4.62 41.05 2.52
C ASP A 598 -5.69 40.71 1.48
N ILE A 599 -5.38 39.89 0.47
CA ILE A 599 -6.31 39.35 -0.53
C ILE A 599 -6.64 37.90 -0.23
N ILE A 600 -5.62 37.12 0.05
CA ILE A 600 -5.73 35.69 0.43
C ILE A 600 -5.27 35.55 1.88
N PRO A 601 -6.19 35.64 2.84
CA PRO A 601 -5.83 35.76 4.24
C PRO A 601 -5.35 34.50 4.92
N LYS A 602 -5.54 33.33 4.27
CA LYS A 602 -5.14 32.03 4.81
C LYS A 602 -3.98 31.45 3.98
N GLU A 603 -2.93 31.02 4.70
CA GLU A 603 -1.85 30.18 4.16
C GLU A 603 -1.10 30.84 2.98
N SER A 604 -1.00 32.15 2.97
CA SER A 604 -0.49 32.92 1.82
C SER A 604 0.95 32.54 1.42
N VAL A 605 1.80 32.25 2.39
CA VAL A 605 3.19 31.80 2.15
C VAL A 605 3.21 30.37 1.65
N SER A 606 2.58 29.43 2.35
CA SER A 606 2.55 28.02 1.97
C SER A 606 1.98 27.83 0.57
N ARG A 607 0.83 28.42 0.29
CA ARG A 607 0.17 28.37 -1.03
C ARG A 607 1.08 28.89 -2.15
N THR A 608 1.85 29.96 -1.88
CA THR A 608 2.83 30.47 -2.85
C THR A 608 3.93 29.46 -3.10
N LEU A 609 4.53 28.88 -2.06
CA LEU A 609 5.64 27.96 -2.18
C LEU A 609 5.21 26.65 -2.89
N GLU A 610 4.05 26.10 -2.52
CA GLU A 610 3.48 24.89 -3.16
C GLU A 610 3.20 25.14 -4.66
N SER A 611 2.59 26.31 -4.98
CA SER A 611 2.33 26.68 -6.40
C SER A 611 3.61 26.86 -7.19
N THR A 612 4.71 27.35 -6.59
CA THR A 612 6.00 27.45 -7.31
C THR A 612 6.56 26.09 -7.66
N TYR A 613 6.35 25.10 -6.81
CA TYR A 613 6.78 23.73 -7.08
C TYR A 613 5.93 23.08 -8.19
N ASP A 614 4.60 23.21 -8.12
CA ASP A 614 3.70 22.70 -9.17
C ASP A 614 4.04 23.30 -10.54
N ASP A 615 4.23 24.62 -10.59
CA ASP A 615 4.62 25.32 -11.82
C ASP A 615 5.99 24.87 -12.37
N TYR A 616 6.96 24.58 -11.50
CA TYR A 616 8.22 23.96 -11.91
C TYR A 616 7.97 22.60 -12.59
N CYS A 617 7.07 21.79 -12.04
CA CYS A 617 6.73 20.50 -12.63
C CYS A 617 6.09 20.66 -14.01
N VAL A 618 5.14 21.60 -14.18
CA VAL A 618 4.57 21.91 -15.50
C VAL A 618 5.66 22.37 -16.49
N ALA A 619 6.57 23.25 -16.05
CA ALA A 619 7.68 23.72 -16.88
C ALA A 619 8.57 22.56 -17.35
N ARG A 620 8.86 21.58 -16.47
CA ARG A 620 9.69 20.42 -16.82
C ARG A 620 9.04 19.55 -17.88
N MET A 621 7.73 19.28 -17.77
CA MET A 621 7.00 18.54 -18.81
C MET A 621 6.88 19.34 -20.10
N ALA A 622 6.59 20.66 -20.03
CA ALA A 622 6.54 21.54 -21.19
C ALA A 622 7.85 21.52 -21.99
N LYS A 623 8.99 21.61 -21.28
CA LYS A 623 10.31 21.51 -21.88
C LYS A 623 10.51 20.19 -22.62
N SER A 624 10.16 19.09 -21.97
CA SER A 624 10.30 17.74 -22.55
C SER A 624 9.43 17.55 -23.80
N LEU A 625 8.30 18.24 -23.87
CA LEU A 625 7.37 18.21 -25.01
C LEU A 625 7.66 19.30 -26.07
N GLY A 626 8.72 20.11 -25.90
CA GLY A 626 9.08 21.20 -26.84
C GLY A 626 8.10 22.38 -26.83
N LYS A 627 7.31 22.55 -25.76
CA LYS A 627 6.33 23.65 -25.62
C LYS A 627 7.00 24.89 -25.00
N GLU A 628 7.87 25.55 -25.77
CA GLU A 628 8.77 26.60 -25.31
C GLU A 628 8.08 27.80 -24.65
N LYS A 629 6.90 28.21 -25.13
CA LYS A 629 6.15 29.33 -24.54
C LYS A 629 5.69 29.01 -23.13
N ASP A 630 5.13 27.81 -22.93
CA ASP A 630 4.68 27.36 -21.65
C ASP A 630 5.87 27.11 -20.71
N TYR A 631 6.98 26.55 -21.25
CA TYR A 631 8.21 26.40 -20.48
C TYR A 631 8.72 27.75 -19.92
N ALA A 632 8.77 28.79 -20.75
CA ALA A 632 9.19 30.11 -20.30
C ALA A 632 8.21 30.71 -19.26
N TYR A 633 6.91 30.57 -19.48
CA TYR A 633 5.87 31.08 -18.61
C TYR A 633 5.91 30.42 -17.21
N PHE A 634 5.87 29.09 -17.16
CA PHE A 634 5.87 28.35 -15.90
C PHE A 634 7.23 28.39 -15.19
N SER A 635 8.36 28.46 -15.90
CA SER A 635 9.67 28.65 -15.29
C SER A 635 9.79 30.00 -14.57
N ARG A 636 9.15 31.07 -15.09
CA ARG A 636 9.06 32.35 -14.41
C ARG A 636 8.25 32.21 -13.11
N ARG A 637 7.09 31.59 -13.16
CA ARG A 637 6.23 31.36 -11.99
C ARG A 637 6.90 30.49 -10.94
N ALA A 638 7.63 29.46 -11.34
CA ALA A 638 8.42 28.60 -10.47
C ALA A 638 9.48 29.35 -9.66
N SER A 639 9.86 30.57 -10.09
CA SER A 639 10.82 31.42 -9.37
C SER A 639 10.17 32.40 -8.37
N TYR A 640 8.86 32.41 -8.24
CA TYR A 640 8.13 33.39 -7.42
C TYR A 640 8.36 33.21 -5.91
N TYR A 641 8.85 32.06 -5.43
CA TYR A 641 9.29 31.86 -4.06
C TYR A 641 10.30 32.94 -3.62
N LYS A 642 11.12 33.46 -4.55
CA LYS A 642 12.11 34.52 -4.31
C LYS A 642 11.49 35.81 -3.79
N ASN A 643 10.23 36.05 -4.10
CA ASN A 643 9.49 37.25 -3.66
C ASN A 643 9.14 37.20 -2.18
N LEU A 644 9.12 36.03 -1.56
CA LEU A 644 8.74 35.85 -0.15
C LEU A 644 9.90 35.73 0.84
N LEU A 645 11.15 35.57 0.35
CA LEU A 645 12.27 35.55 1.26
C LEU A 645 12.55 36.96 1.78
N ASP A 646 12.35 37.15 3.08
CA ASP A 646 12.71 38.40 3.78
C ASP A 646 14.21 38.40 4.10
N PRO A 647 15.02 39.26 3.47
CA PRO A 647 16.46 39.26 3.66
C PRO A 647 16.88 39.65 5.08
N SER A 648 16.02 40.32 5.85
CA SER A 648 16.30 40.76 7.22
C SER A 648 16.19 39.61 8.23
N THR A 649 15.36 38.61 7.95
CA THR A 649 15.13 37.45 8.83
C THR A 649 15.66 36.13 8.23
N THR A 650 15.91 36.12 6.91
CA THR A 650 16.17 34.90 6.13
C THR A 650 15.07 33.84 6.31
N MET A 651 13.81 34.29 6.26
CA MET A 651 12.60 33.47 6.36
C MET A 651 11.66 33.78 5.21
N MET A 652 10.88 32.78 4.78
CA MET A 652 9.73 33.00 3.90
C MET A 652 8.64 33.68 4.72
N ARG A 653 8.27 34.90 4.34
CA ARG A 653 7.38 35.80 5.09
C ARG A 653 6.28 36.34 4.20
N GLY A 654 5.06 36.48 4.72
CA GLY A 654 3.93 37.01 3.97
C GLY A 654 4.08 38.49 3.62
N LYS A 655 3.59 38.85 2.42
CA LYS A 655 3.46 40.23 1.94
C LYS A 655 2.01 40.60 1.65
N ASP A 656 1.68 41.89 1.81
CA ASP A 656 0.41 42.45 1.33
C ASP A 656 0.48 42.77 -0.19
N SER A 657 -0.67 43.19 -0.75
CA SER A 657 -0.78 43.58 -2.18
C SER A 657 0.03 44.83 -2.57
N LYS A 658 0.61 45.54 -1.59
CA LYS A 658 1.52 46.69 -1.78
C LYS A 658 2.97 46.33 -1.60
N GLY A 659 3.27 45.03 -1.39
CA GLY A 659 4.64 44.49 -1.20
C GLY A 659 5.21 44.72 0.20
N LYS A 660 4.41 45.10 1.19
CA LYS A 660 4.86 45.27 2.58
C LYS A 660 4.82 43.94 3.33
N TRP A 661 5.87 43.66 4.07
CA TRP A 661 5.96 42.47 4.93
C TRP A 661 4.90 42.51 6.04
N ARG A 662 4.37 41.31 6.36
CA ARG A 662 3.44 41.13 7.49
C ARG A 662 4.13 41.59 8.80
N THR A 663 3.44 42.43 9.58
CA THR A 663 3.92 42.93 10.86
C THR A 663 2.76 42.93 11.87
N PRO A 664 2.96 42.41 13.10
CA PRO A 664 4.16 41.80 13.64
C PRO A 664 4.48 40.45 12.96
N PHE A 665 5.72 39.95 13.07
CA PHE A 665 6.16 38.69 12.53
C PHE A 665 6.77 37.82 13.64
N ASN A 666 6.04 36.78 14.06
CA ASN A 666 6.51 35.76 14.97
C ASN A 666 6.86 34.48 14.17
N THR A 667 8.15 34.15 14.10
CA THR A 667 8.64 33.03 13.29
C THR A 667 8.24 31.66 13.84
N PHE A 668 7.83 31.58 15.09
CA PHE A 668 7.41 30.35 15.76
C PHE A 668 5.87 30.16 15.77
N LEU A 669 5.13 31.14 15.33
CA LEU A 669 3.66 31.06 15.35
C LEU A 669 3.18 30.00 14.39
N LEU A 670 2.59 28.94 14.95
CA LEU A 670 1.95 27.87 14.20
C LEU A 670 0.60 28.34 13.66
N SER A 671 0.29 27.93 12.45
CA SER A 671 -1.02 28.14 11.83
C SER A 671 -1.52 26.88 11.15
N HIS A 672 -2.82 26.78 11.00
CA HIS A 672 -3.52 25.69 10.36
C HIS A 672 -4.64 26.24 9.47
N ALA A 673 -5.02 25.48 8.40
CA ALA A 673 -6.07 25.89 7.47
C ALA A 673 -7.41 26.22 8.16
N ALA A 674 -7.76 25.48 9.21
CA ALA A 674 -8.99 25.72 9.98
C ALA A 674 -8.94 26.97 10.86
N THR A 675 -7.74 27.44 11.25
CA THR A 675 -7.57 28.66 12.04
C THR A 675 -7.43 29.85 11.11
N SER A 676 -8.13 30.97 11.41
CA SER A 676 -8.06 32.15 10.56
C SER A 676 -6.73 32.89 10.75
N GLY A 677 -6.12 33.36 9.66
CA GLY A 677 -5.08 34.39 9.67
C GLY A 677 -3.63 33.93 9.80
N GLY A 678 -3.33 32.65 9.58
CA GLY A 678 -1.96 32.16 9.45
C GLY A 678 -1.45 32.22 8.02
N ASP A 679 -0.14 32.44 7.86
CA ASP A 679 0.54 32.43 6.56
C ASP A 679 0.98 31.04 6.13
N TYR A 680 0.97 30.07 7.03
CA TYR A 680 1.52 28.72 6.84
C TYR A 680 0.44 27.66 7.04
N THR A 681 0.59 26.56 6.34
CA THR A 681 -0.26 25.38 6.45
C THR A 681 0.37 24.43 7.46
N GLU A 682 -0.34 24.13 8.56
CA GLU A 682 0.12 23.17 9.57
C GLU A 682 1.59 23.37 9.95
N GLY A 683 1.97 24.62 10.21
CA GLY A 683 3.37 24.91 10.45
C GLY A 683 3.65 26.38 10.76
N ASN A 684 4.92 26.72 10.74
CA ASN A 684 5.42 28.07 10.96
C ASN A 684 6.52 28.44 9.94
N ALA A 685 7.11 29.63 10.11
CA ALA A 685 8.13 30.11 9.20
C ALA A 685 9.37 29.21 9.18
N TRP A 686 9.72 28.55 10.29
CA TRP A 686 10.87 27.66 10.35
C TRP A 686 10.67 26.40 9.50
N GLN A 687 9.48 25.81 9.50
CA GLN A 687 9.19 24.60 8.73
C GLN A 687 9.06 24.91 7.23
N TYR A 688 8.34 25.99 6.87
CA TYR A 688 8.07 26.28 5.45
C TYR A 688 9.17 27.00 4.69
N THR A 689 10.16 27.63 5.36
CA THR A 689 11.25 28.35 4.68
C THR A 689 12.04 27.45 3.70
N TRP A 690 12.05 26.16 3.92
CA TRP A 690 12.78 25.17 3.12
C TRP A 690 12.00 24.56 1.97
N HIS A 691 10.73 24.92 1.79
CA HIS A 691 9.86 24.37 0.75
C HIS A 691 10.19 24.93 -0.64
N VAL A 692 11.44 24.69 -1.08
CA VAL A 692 12.01 25.08 -2.38
C VAL A 692 12.83 23.90 -2.92
N GLN A 693 12.27 22.70 -2.85
CA GLN A 693 12.96 21.46 -3.24
C GLN A 693 13.36 21.41 -4.71
N HIS A 694 12.78 22.24 -5.56
CA HIS A 694 13.07 22.32 -6.99
C HIS A 694 14.25 23.25 -7.33
N ASP A 695 14.67 24.11 -6.42
CA ASP A 695 15.75 25.11 -6.63
C ASP A 695 16.56 25.33 -5.33
N VAL A 696 17.07 24.24 -4.76
CA VAL A 696 17.82 24.30 -3.50
C VAL A 696 19.10 25.14 -3.64
N GLU A 697 19.78 25.05 -4.78
CA GLU A 697 20.97 25.88 -5.05
C GLU A 697 20.60 27.38 -5.12
N GLY A 698 19.46 27.71 -5.78
CA GLY A 698 18.96 29.09 -5.79
C GLY A 698 18.58 29.60 -4.39
N LEU A 699 18.06 28.72 -3.54
CA LEU A 699 17.78 29.05 -2.14
C LEU A 699 19.10 29.29 -1.37
N ILE A 700 20.13 28.47 -1.57
CA ILE A 700 21.47 28.65 -0.99
C ILE A 700 22.06 30.01 -1.39
N ASP A 701 21.96 30.39 -2.65
CA ASP A 701 22.42 31.70 -3.14
C ASP A 701 21.70 32.86 -2.45
N LEU A 702 20.37 32.74 -2.28
CA LEU A 702 19.57 33.74 -1.57
C LEU A 702 19.93 33.89 -0.08
N PHE A 703 20.37 32.81 0.57
CA PHE A 703 20.90 32.81 1.94
C PHE A 703 22.31 33.43 2.02
N GLY A 704 22.97 33.59 0.88
CA GLY A 704 24.33 34.15 0.78
C GLY A 704 25.42 33.07 0.93
N GLY A 705 25.13 31.86 0.46
CA GLY A 705 26.06 30.75 0.32
C GLY A 705 25.88 29.60 1.30
N LYS A 706 26.57 28.50 1.04
CA LYS A 706 26.42 27.19 1.71
C LYS A 706 26.61 27.26 3.22
N GLU A 707 27.55 28.04 3.70
CA GLU A 707 27.85 28.20 5.14
C GLU A 707 26.64 28.82 5.88
N LYS A 708 26.14 29.94 5.38
CA LYS A 708 24.99 30.62 5.99
C LYS A 708 23.74 29.77 5.94
N PHE A 709 23.54 29.05 4.83
CA PHE A 709 22.45 28.10 4.67
C PHE A 709 22.53 26.96 5.70
N ALA A 710 23.69 26.33 5.86
CA ALA A 710 23.93 25.30 6.87
C ALA A 710 23.73 25.81 8.30
N ASN A 711 24.23 27.01 8.64
CA ASN A 711 24.02 27.62 9.94
C ASN A 711 22.55 27.90 10.25
N LYS A 712 21.77 28.24 9.23
CA LYS A 712 20.31 28.42 9.40
C LYS A 712 19.59 27.09 9.60
N LEU A 713 20.01 26.03 8.88
CA LEU A 713 19.54 24.66 9.12
C LEU A 713 19.89 24.19 10.54
N ASP A 714 21.11 24.45 11.01
CA ASP A 714 21.49 24.15 12.40
C ASP A 714 20.52 24.83 13.39
N SER A 715 20.17 26.09 13.14
CA SER A 715 19.19 26.80 13.98
C SER A 715 17.82 26.11 13.99
N LEU A 716 17.34 25.59 12.86
CA LEU A 716 16.08 24.85 12.80
C LEU A 716 16.08 23.63 13.74
N PHE A 717 17.17 22.87 13.78
CA PHE A 717 17.27 21.65 14.57
C PHE A 717 17.62 21.87 16.06
N PHE A 718 18.04 23.10 16.44
CA PHE A 718 18.43 23.42 17.82
C PHE A 718 17.46 24.32 18.56
N LEU A 719 16.66 25.14 17.85
CA LEU A 719 15.82 26.14 18.50
C LEU A 719 14.59 25.51 19.13
N GLU A 720 14.46 25.68 20.43
CA GLU A 720 13.23 25.37 21.16
C GLU A 720 12.35 26.60 21.26
N SER A 721 11.04 26.41 21.21
CA SER A 721 10.03 27.44 21.40
C SER A 721 9.22 27.17 22.67
N SER A 722 8.87 28.22 23.42
CA SER A 722 7.93 28.06 24.53
C SER A 722 6.49 27.98 24.00
N ALA A 723 5.71 27.04 24.53
CA ALA A 723 4.30 26.84 24.13
C ALA A 723 3.44 28.09 24.27
N GLU A 724 3.78 29.05 25.16
CA GLU A 724 3.00 30.26 25.43
C GLU A 724 2.91 31.22 24.23
N ASN A 725 3.85 31.15 23.24
CA ASN A 725 3.91 32.12 22.15
C ASN A 725 3.77 31.47 20.74
N THR A 726 3.51 30.16 20.66
CA THR A 726 3.58 29.43 19.39
C THR A 726 2.23 29.05 18.81
N GLY A 727 1.15 29.11 19.58
CA GLY A 727 -0.11 28.49 19.18
C GLY A 727 0.00 26.95 19.20
N PHE A 728 -1.02 26.27 18.72
CA PHE A 728 -1.09 24.82 18.67
C PHE A 728 -1.66 24.38 17.32
N THR A 729 -1.09 23.32 16.76
CA THR A 729 -1.70 22.50 15.71
C THR A 729 -1.40 21.04 16.02
N GLN A 730 -2.37 20.19 15.79
CA GLN A 730 -2.29 18.75 16.08
C GLN A 730 -1.23 18.04 15.24
N ASP A 731 -0.96 18.54 14.05
CA ASP A 731 -0.13 17.91 13.04
C ASP A 731 1.38 18.16 13.26
N VAL A 732 1.77 19.22 13.96
CA VAL A 732 3.18 19.55 14.22
C VAL A 732 3.73 18.75 15.38
N THR A 733 4.18 17.55 15.10
CA THR A 733 4.67 16.55 16.04
C THR A 733 6.07 16.03 15.63
N GLY A 734 6.67 15.15 16.44
CA GLY A 734 7.99 14.58 16.14
C GLY A 734 9.09 15.64 16.05
N LEU A 735 9.19 16.50 17.06
CA LEU A 735 10.06 17.67 17.03
C LEU A 735 11.53 17.34 17.32
N ILE A 736 12.42 17.91 16.48
CA ILE A 736 13.86 18.13 16.74
C ILE A 736 14.10 19.63 16.52
N GLY A 737 14.15 20.40 17.61
CA GLY A 737 14.07 21.85 17.52
C GLY A 737 12.76 22.32 16.90
N GLN A 738 12.82 23.03 15.78
CA GLN A 738 11.64 23.44 14.98
C GLN A 738 11.37 22.50 13.78
N TYR A 739 12.22 21.52 13.53
CA TYR A 739 11.97 20.46 12.58
C TYR A 739 10.84 19.55 13.12
N ALA A 740 9.79 19.36 12.35
CA ALA A 740 8.62 18.58 12.73
C ALA A 740 8.50 17.34 11.80
N HIS A 741 9.03 16.20 12.25
CA HIS A 741 9.02 14.99 11.39
C HIS A 741 7.61 14.46 11.15
N GLY A 742 6.71 14.66 12.09
CA GLY A 742 5.32 14.21 11.98
C GLY A 742 4.47 15.01 10.98
N ASN A 743 5.07 15.98 10.25
CA ASN A 743 4.35 16.71 9.20
C ASN A 743 5.21 16.91 7.93
N GLU A 744 4.61 16.79 6.78
CA GLU A 744 5.21 16.63 5.45
C GLU A 744 6.14 17.77 5.00
N PRO A 745 5.90 19.05 5.30
CA PRO A 745 6.81 20.12 4.91
C PRO A 745 8.25 19.91 5.38
N SER A 746 8.46 19.13 6.44
CA SER A 746 9.77 18.84 7.00
C SER A 746 10.50 17.66 6.34
N HIS A 747 9.82 16.76 5.63
CA HIS A 747 10.33 15.44 5.23
C HIS A 747 11.62 15.49 4.39
N HIS A 748 11.80 16.49 3.52
CA HIS A 748 13.02 16.64 2.71
C HIS A 748 14.15 17.40 3.41
N VAL A 749 13.86 18.09 4.51
CA VAL A 749 14.73 19.12 5.08
C VAL A 749 16.04 18.54 5.66
N ALA A 750 15.97 17.38 6.30
CA ALA A 750 17.17 16.71 6.82
C ALA A 750 18.20 16.38 5.73
N TYR A 751 17.77 16.22 4.47
CA TYR A 751 18.65 15.94 3.33
C TYR A 751 19.31 17.18 2.71
N LEU A 752 18.88 18.40 3.09
CA LEU A 752 19.40 19.64 2.52
C LEU A 752 20.86 19.92 2.87
N TYR A 753 21.39 19.33 3.94
CA TYR A 753 22.83 19.44 4.28
C TYR A 753 23.74 18.85 3.20
N ASN A 754 23.27 17.90 2.38
CA ASN A 754 24.04 17.40 1.25
C ASN A 754 24.35 18.50 0.22
N TYR A 755 23.42 19.40 -0.03
CA TYR A 755 23.60 20.55 -0.93
C TYR A 755 24.57 21.59 -0.34
N ALA A 756 24.60 21.69 0.99
CA ALA A 756 25.55 22.54 1.71
C ALA A 756 26.97 21.94 1.81
N GLY A 757 27.16 20.68 1.34
CA GLY A 757 28.44 19.97 1.43
C GLY A 757 28.74 19.39 2.80
N GLN A 758 27.72 19.17 3.62
CA GLN A 758 27.84 18.62 4.98
C GLN A 758 26.98 17.33 5.14
N PRO A 759 27.16 16.29 4.30
CA PRO A 759 26.31 15.09 4.29
C PRO A 759 26.31 14.33 5.61
N TYR A 760 27.34 14.44 6.42
CA TYR A 760 27.42 13.81 7.74
C TYR A 760 26.30 14.27 8.69
N LYS A 761 25.84 15.53 8.59
CA LYS A 761 24.71 16.02 9.38
C LYS A 761 23.39 15.38 8.95
N THR A 762 23.17 15.21 7.65
CA THR A 762 22.05 14.39 7.13
C THR A 762 22.09 12.99 7.73
N GLN A 763 23.24 12.32 7.70
CA GLN A 763 23.40 10.95 8.19
C GLN A 763 23.11 10.83 9.70
N GLN A 764 23.57 11.80 10.48
CA GLN A 764 23.30 11.88 11.92
C GLN A 764 21.80 12.09 12.21
N LEU A 765 21.15 13.02 11.52
CA LEU A 765 19.73 13.33 11.71
C LEU A 765 18.84 12.16 11.29
N ILE A 766 19.15 11.48 10.20
CA ILE A 766 18.39 10.29 9.79
C ILE A 766 18.43 9.25 10.91
N ARG A 767 19.59 8.96 11.50
CA ARG A 767 19.70 8.03 12.63
C ARG A 767 18.83 8.48 13.80
N GLU A 768 18.89 9.76 14.18
CA GLU A 768 18.09 10.31 15.28
C GLU A 768 16.57 10.18 15.00
N ILE A 769 16.14 10.45 13.76
CA ILE A 769 14.73 10.32 13.36
C ILE A 769 14.28 8.87 13.49
N PHE A 770 15.09 7.90 13.02
CA PHE A 770 14.76 6.48 13.14
C PHE A 770 14.65 6.03 14.59
N ASP A 771 15.63 6.39 15.42
CA ASP A 771 15.69 5.99 16.83
C ASP A 771 14.55 6.58 17.67
N ARG A 772 13.99 7.74 17.27
CA ARG A 772 12.96 8.44 18.05
C ARG A 772 11.55 8.26 17.52
N PHE A 773 11.36 8.12 16.21
CA PHE A 773 10.07 8.34 15.57
C PHE A 773 9.55 7.15 14.77
N TYR A 774 10.31 6.05 14.67
CA TYR A 774 9.88 4.82 14.01
C TYR A 774 10.13 3.60 14.89
N LEU A 775 9.15 3.29 15.74
CA LEU A 775 9.28 2.23 16.73
C LEU A 775 8.28 1.10 16.44
N PRO A 776 8.63 -0.18 16.66
CA PRO A 776 7.77 -1.31 16.36
C PRO A 776 6.69 -1.54 17.44
N LYS A 777 5.88 -0.51 17.72
CA LYS A 777 4.86 -0.49 18.77
C LYS A 777 3.66 0.41 18.38
N PRO A 778 2.50 0.31 19.05
CA PRO A 778 1.30 1.06 18.68
C PRO A 778 1.45 2.58 18.62
N ASP A 779 2.24 3.19 19.50
CA ASP A 779 2.59 4.61 19.53
C ASP A 779 3.93 4.89 18.80
N GLY A 780 4.27 4.03 17.82
CA GLY A 780 5.58 4.03 17.16
C GLY A 780 5.73 5.04 16.03
N LEU A 781 4.68 5.73 15.63
CA LEU A 781 4.70 6.82 14.64
C LEU A 781 4.48 8.16 15.34
N CYS A 782 5.30 9.15 15.05
CA CYS A 782 5.24 10.45 15.72
C CYS A 782 4.19 11.40 15.14
N GLY A 783 3.59 11.09 14.00
CA GLY A 783 2.56 11.87 13.31
C GLY A 783 1.67 10.97 12.49
N ASN A 784 0.72 11.58 11.77
CA ASN A 784 -0.13 10.89 10.80
C ASN A 784 0.72 10.11 9.80
N ASP A 785 0.34 8.85 9.49
CA ASP A 785 1.03 8.10 8.43
C ASP A 785 0.73 8.67 7.03
N ASP A 786 -0.37 9.39 6.91
CA ASP A 786 -0.88 10.09 5.73
C ASP A 786 -0.83 9.25 4.46
N CYS A 787 -1.68 8.19 4.48
CA CYS A 787 -1.84 7.28 3.36
C CYS A 787 -0.50 6.68 2.88
N GLY A 788 0.39 6.37 3.82
CA GLY A 788 1.69 5.76 3.55
C GLY A 788 2.85 6.73 3.33
N GLN A 789 2.67 8.07 3.51
CA GLN A 789 3.75 9.01 3.26
C GLN A 789 4.87 8.93 4.30
N MET A 790 4.58 8.84 5.60
CA MET A 790 5.60 8.59 6.62
C MET A 790 6.29 7.24 6.41
N SER A 791 5.52 6.23 6.06
CA SER A 791 6.03 4.89 5.75
C SER A 791 6.93 4.87 4.52
N ALA A 792 6.59 5.63 3.46
CA ALA A 792 7.45 5.79 2.27
C ALA A 792 8.76 6.52 2.60
N TRP A 793 8.70 7.55 3.45
CA TRP A 793 9.90 8.22 3.95
C TRP A 793 10.83 7.24 4.67
N TYR A 794 10.25 6.41 5.56
CA TYR A 794 11.01 5.36 6.25
C TYR A 794 11.69 4.41 5.27
N ILE A 795 10.97 3.87 4.28
CA ILE A 795 11.48 2.88 3.33
C ILE A 795 12.64 3.47 2.51
N PHE A 796 12.47 4.66 1.94
CA PHE A 796 13.53 5.32 1.20
C PHE A 796 14.76 5.60 2.06
N SER A 797 14.56 6.16 3.24
CA SER A 797 15.64 6.50 4.15
C SER A 797 16.34 5.26 4.73
N ALA A 798 15.60 4.16 4.97
CA ALA A 798 16.18 2.88 5.37
C ALA A 798 17.11 2.30 4.30
N MET A 799 16.78 2.52 3.01
CA MET A 799 17.65 2.18 1.87
C MET A 799 18.80 3.16 1.66
N GLY A 800 18.86 4.25 2.44
CA GLY A 800 19.95 5.23 2.41
C GLY A 800 19.81 6.32 1.35
N PHE A 801 18.61 6.61 0.82
CA PHE A 801 18.39 7.71 -0.13
C PHE A 801 16.96 8.26 -0.05
N TYR A 802 16.74 9.47 -0.57
CA TYR A 802 15.44 10.15 -0.54
C TYR A 802 15.26 11.08 -1.76
N PRO A 803 14.06 11.18 -2.35
CA PRO A 803 13.75 12.12 -3.43
C PRO A 803 13.47 13.52 -2.88
N VAL A 804 14.52 14.35 -2.64
CA VAL A 804 14.33 15.74 -2.20
C VAL A 804 13.48 16.53 -3.19
N ASN A 805 13.77 16.40 -4.48
CA ASN A 805 12.86 16.82 -5.55
C ASN A 805 12.17 15.57 -6.08
N PRO A 806 10.87 15.36 -5.82
CA PRO A 806 10.15 14.15 -6.19
C PRO A 806 10.15 13.83 -7.68
N ILE A 807 10.22 14.82 -8.57
CA ILE A 807 10.16 14.59 -10.00
C ILE A 807 11.53 14.36 -10.66
N GLY A 808 11.53 13.53 -11.70
CA GLY A 808 12.71 13.31 -12.54
C GLY A 808 13.67 12.25 -12.03
N GLY A 809 13.40 11.67 -10.88
CA GLY A 809 14.07 10.46 -10.41
C GLY A 809 15.51 10.66 -9.91
N GLU A 810 15.89 11.85 -9.44
CA GLU A 810 17.12 12.04 -8.66
C GLU A 810 16.87 11.72 -7.19
N TYR A 811 17.73 10.90 -6.60
CA TYR A 811 17.70 10.57 -5.17
C TYR A 811 18.97 11.05 -4.50
N ILE A 812 18.82 11.72 -3.36
CA ILE A 812 19.94 12.22 -2.53
C ILE A 812 20.29 11.14 -1.51
N LEU A 813 21.57 10.77 -1.43
CA LEU A 813 22.03 9.73 -0.52
C LEU A 813 22.15 10.28 0.91
N GLY A 814 21.62 9.52 1.86
CA GLY A 814 21.78 9.68 3.31
C GLY A 814 22.66 8.58 3.90
N ALA A 815 22.15 7.90 4.92
CA ALA A 815 22.78 6.72 5.51
C ALA A 815 21.74 5.61 5.65
N PRO A 816 22.01 4.39 5.16
CA PRO A 816 21.10 3.27 5.32
C PRO A 816 20.92 2.90 6.80
N GLN A 817 19.75 2.32 7.11
CA GLN A 817 19.38 1.92 8.46
C GLN A 817 19.17 0.41 8.61
N VAL A 818 19.34 -0.35 7.54
CA VAL A 818 19.29 -1.82 7.48
C VAL A 818 20.54 -2.33 6.75
N GLU A 819 20.92 -3.58 6.99
CA GLU A 819 22.16 -4.16 6.45
C GLU A 819 22.07 -4.36 4.93
N GLU A 820 20.95 -4.85 4.45
CA GLU A 820 20.73 -5.11 3.02
C GLU A 820 19.25 -4.99 2.67
N VAL A 821 18.97 -4.42 1.51
CA VAL A 821 17.66 -4.47 0.86
C VAL A 821 17.84 -4.95 -0.57
N THR A 822 17.11 -5.99 -0.95
CA THR A 822 17.05 -6.49 -2.32
C THR A 822 15.65 -6.30 -2.88
N ILE A 823 15.51 -5.60 -4.01
CA ILE A 823 14.23 -5.35 -4.69
C ILE A 823 14.21 -6.12 -6.01
N SER A 824 13.20 -6.97 -6.17
CA SER A 824 12.86 -7.62 -7.45
C SER A 824 12.19 -6.61 -8.37
N LEU A 825 12.88 -6.24 -9.45
CA LEU A 825 12.43 -5.26 -10.43
C LEU A 825 11.75 -5.95 -11.64
N PRO A 826 10.99 -5.22 -12.48
CA PRO A 826 10.49 -5.75 -13.74
C PRO A 826 11.62 -6.34 -14.63
N ASN A 827 11.26 -7.33 -15.47
CA ASN A 827 12.18 -8.03 -16.39
C ASN A 827 13.31 -8.81 -15.69
N ASP A 828 13.01 -9.42 -14.56
CA ASP A 828 13.93 -10.29 -13.79
C ASP A 828 15.22 -9.58 -13.38
N LYS A 829 15.17 -8.27 -13.22
CA LYS A 829 16.27 -7.47 -12.69
C LYS A 829 16.18 -7.36 -11.17
N THR A 830 17.32 -7.09 -10.56
CA THR A 830 17.42 -6.92 -9.11
C THR A 830 18.21 -5.67 -8.78
N PHE A 831 17.69 -4.87 -7.88
CA PHE A 831 18.43 -3.80 -7.21
C PHE A 831 18.78 -4.26 -5.80
N THR A 832 20.05 -4.15 -5.43
CA THR A 832 20.51 -4.48 -4.08
C THR A 832 21.20 -3.27 -3.46
N MET A 833 20.78 -2.88 -2.27
CA MET A 833 21.49 -1.95 -1.40
C MET A 833 22.17 -2.73 -0.28
N GLN A 834 23.46 -2.47 -0.03
CA GLN A 834 24.22 -3.08 1.06
C GLN A 834 24.88 -2.01 1.93
N ALA A 835 24.81 -2.17 3.26
CA ALA A 835 25.45 -1.30 4.24
C ALA A 835 26.52 -2.05 5.04
N LYS A 836 27.75 -2.13 4.48
CA LYS A 836 28.87 -2.86 5.08
C LYS A 836 29.38 -2.19 6.35
N GLY A 837 29.36 -2.92 7.47
CA GLY A 837 29.80 -2.44 8.76
C GLY A 837 28.81 -1.52 9.48
N LEU A 838 27.53 -1.57 9.09
CA LEU A 838 26.45 -0.85 9.78
C LEU A 838 26.34 -1.30 11.25
N SER A 839 26.31 -0.34 12.16
CA SER A 839 26.00 -0.56 13.57
C SER A 839 25.39 0.70 14.17
N HIS A 840 25.07 0.69 15.46
CA HIS A 840 24.58 1.90 16.13
C HIS A 840 25.62 3.02 16.13
N GLU A 841 26.91 2.67 16.33
CA GLU A 841 28.05 3.61 16.33
C GLU A 841 28.44 4.03 14.92
N ASN A 842 28.47 3.06 13.97
CA ASN A 842 28.86 3.29 12.58
C ASN A 842 27.66 3.84 11.79
N LYS A 843 27.31 5.09 12.05
CA LYS A 843 26.17 5.79 11.43
C LYS A 843 26.55 6.69 10.26
N TYR A 844 27.84 6.93 10.06
CA TYR A 844 28.34 7.77 8.97
C TYR A 844 28.76 6.92 7.75
N VAL A 845 28.75 7.54 6.59
CA VAL A 845 29.12 6.90 5.33
C VAL A 845 30.55 7.26 4.98
N LYS A 846 31.44 6.25 4.99
CA LYS A 846 32.84 6.40 4.58
C LYS A 846 32.99 6.47 3.06
N SER A 847 32.24 5.66 2.34
CA SER A 847 32.23 5.63 0.87
C SER A 847 30.97 4.98 0.34
N VAL A 848 30.58 5.34 -0.87
CA VAL A 848 29.48 4.73 -1.62
C VAL A 848 29.94 4.34 -2.99
N THR A 849 29.54 3.14 -3.45
CA THR A 849 29.78 2.70 -4.82
C THR A 849 28.50 2.21 -5.48
N TRP A 850 28.37 2.46 -6.78
CA TRP A 850 27.36 1.88 -7.66
C TRP A 850 28.03 0.91 -8.63
N ASN A 851 27.66 -0.37 -8.56
CA ASN A 851 28.31 -1.44 -9.34
C ASN A 851 29.85 -1.38 -9.28
N GLY A 852 30.39 -1.17 -8.07
CA GLY A 852 31.83 -1.06 -7.80
C GLY A 852 32.49 0.26 -8.20
N LYS A 853 31.77 1.22 -8.80
CA LYS A 853 32.29 2.55 -9.12
C LYS A 853 31.91 3.57 -8.04
N PRO A 854 32.79 4.47 -7.63
CA PRO A 854 32.46 5.52 -6.67
C PRO A 854 31.25 6.35 -7.14
N VAL A 855 30.32 6.62 -6.22
CA VAL A 855 29.21 7.55 -6.45
C VAL A 855 29.69 8.97 -6.11
N GLU A 856 29.59 9.85 -7.10
CA GLU A 856 29.95 11.25 -6.93
C GLU A 856 28.76 12.07 -6.42
N ASN A 857 29.03 13.11 -5.63
CA ASN A 857 28.04 14.09 -5.17
C ASN A 857 26.87 13.51 -4.36
N PHE A 858 27.00 12.29 -3.79
CA PHE A 858 25.93 11.64 -3.01
C PHE A 858 24.57 11.63 -3.70
N ARG A 859 24.54 11.25 -4.99
CA ARG A 859 23.31 11.16 -5.80
C ARG A 859 23.25 9.88 -6.62
N ILE A 860 22.05 9.34 -6.79
CA ILE A 860 21.75 8.21 -7.69
C ILE A 860 20.43 8.50 -8.44
N HIS A 861 20.27 7.90 -9.60
CA HIS A 861 19.08 8.12 -10.43
C HIS A 861 18.16 6.89 -10.52
N HIS A 862 16.86 7.15 -10.57
CA HIS A 862 15.81 6.13 -10.76
C HIS A 862 16.13 5.21 -11.96
N SER A 863 16.58 5.78 -13.08
CA SER A 863 16.92 5.02 -14.27
C SER A 863 18.11 4.07 -14.08
N GLU A 864 18.97 4.30 -13.09
CA GLU A 864 20.04 3.38 -12.70
C GLU A 864 19.48 2.24 -11.86
N ILE A 865 18.68 2.56 -10.85
CA ILE A 865 17.99 1.56 -10.01
C ILE A 865 17.19 0.59 -10.87
N MET A 866 16.37 1.10 -11.79
CA MET A 866 15.51 0.27 -12.67
C MET A 866 16.27 -0.57 -13.70
N LYS A 867 17.55 -0.34 -13.91
CA LYS A 867 18.43 -1.22 -14.71
C LYS A 867 18.93 -2.43 -13.92
N GLY A 868 18.73 -2.42 -12.60
CA GLY A 868 19.34 -3.37 -11.69
C GLY A 868 20.80 -3.06 -11.40
N GLY A 869 21.27 -3.51 -10.26
CA GLY A 869 22.65 -3.31 -9.82
C GLY A 869 22.77 -3.23 -8.31
N GLU A 870 23.97 -2.88 -7.86
CA GLU A 870 24.35 -2.91 -6.47
C GLU A 870 24.82 -1.52 -6.00
N LEU A 871 24.15 -0.99 -4.95
CA LEU A 871 24.50 0.22 -4.23
C LEU A 871 25.14 -0.18 -2.90
N VAL A 872 26.46 0.04 -2.73
CA VAL A 872 27.18 -0.40 -1.54
C VAL A 872 27.64 0.80 -0.75
N PHE A 873 27.20 0.89 0.49
CA PHE A 873 27.69 1.82 1.50
C PHE A 873 28.74 1.13 2.38
N VAL A 874 29.82 1.80 2.68
CA VAL A 874 30.77 1.40 3.74
C VAL A 874 30.58 2.36 4.89
N MET A 875 30.18 1.82 6.03
CA MET A 875 29.83 2.62 7.22
C MET A 875 31.03 2.83 8.13
N THR A 876 30.99 3.89 8.94
CA THR A 876 32.06 4.28 9.89
C THR A 876 31.48 5.05 11.08
N ASP A 877 32.22 5.07 12.18
CA ASP A 877 31.95 5.88 13.38
C ASP A 877 32.45 7.34 13.27
N LYS A 878 33.18 7.66 12.18
CA LYS A 878 33.83 8.97 11.97
C LYS A 878 33.33 9.63 10.69
N TYR A 879 33.13 10.94 10.75
CA TYR A 879 32.80 11.82 9.62
C TYR A 879 33.97 12.62 9.10
#